data_6be8ff9e4986a806c81dd4ff14dc9c0b
#
_entry.id   6be8ff9e4986a806c81dd4ff14dc9c0b
#
_cell.length_a   1.000
_cell.length_b   1.000
_cell.length_c   1.000
_cell.angle_alpha   90.00
_cell.angle_beta   90.00
_cell.angle_gamma   90.00
#
_symmetry.space_group_name_H-M   'P 1'
#
loop_
_entity.id
_entity.type
_entity.pdbx_description
1 polymer ?
#
loop_
_entity_poly.entity_id
_entity_poly.type
_entity_poly.pdbx_seq_one_letter_code
_entity_poly.pdbx_strand_id
1 'polypeptide(L)'
;MRKLFKHLKPYAATIAAIVVILIVQAYCDLSLPSYTSDIVNVGIQQGGIDEKIPDAIAEEEMNKLLLFVAEEDQQTVLDAYEKKESDSDYKYDGAIYVLKDSVKKDEEKSGKVFDILGKPMLLTYGFESGSDTTKKMEESMKENMISSIKEQAEKQAESMQSQMTDEQKAALAANPELAKKQQDEMQKNIDEQVKKIENADIFEILNMIPDEQRADVIDKISEKMDDMPDTMLEQTATSFIKETYSVLGVNTDKIQNRYILTTGGKMLALAFLGMLASVTVGLLASRVAASTGRDLRGKVFKKVVGFSNAEFDKFSTASLITRSTNDIQQIQMLAVMLLRMVMYAPIMAIGGIFKVLHTNVSMSWIIVLGVILIVMVVAVLFIVAIPKFKILQNLVDRLNLVTREILTGLPVIRAFSTEKHEEERFDKANRDLTRTNLFVNRAMTFMMPMMMLIMNGITILIVWSGAHGVSDGQMQVGDMMAFIQYTMQIIMSFLMICMISIMLPRAAVAADRVDEILTSRTAIEDPKTPEKLEESRKGEVKFDHVSFRYPGAEEDVLHDISFTAKPGQTTAIIGSTGSGKSTMINLIPRFYDVTEGTITLDGKDIRTISQHDLRDELGYVPQKGVLFSGTIESNILYGNPDGSEAEMKEAAEIAQATEFIEEKHKKYESPIAQGGSNVSGGQKQRLSIARAIAKKPKVYIFDDSFSALDYKTDVTLRAALKEKTQDSTVIIVAQRISTILHAEQIIVLDDGKIAGIGTHKELLKSCDAYYQIASSQLSEAELARDLNNENDGKEEA
;
A
#
# COMPACT_ATOMS: atom_id res chain seq x y z
N MET A 1 -2.17 -3.49 13.77
CA MET A 1 -3.07 -3.89 12.66
C MET A 1 -4.55 -3.70 12.98
N ARG A 2 -5.12 -4.33 14.01
CA ARG A 2 -6.56 -4.17 14.37
C ARG A 2 -6.98 -2.70 14.56
N LYS A 3 -6.08 -1.86 15.12
CA LYS A 3 -6.29 -0.42 15.32
C LYS A 3 -6.38 0.34 13.99
N LEU A 4 -5.53 0.00 13.01
CA LEU A 4 -5.57 0.59 11.66
C LEU A 4 -6.90 0.31 10.96
N PHE A 5 -7.35 -0.96 10.99
CA PHE A 5 -8.62 -1.34 10.38
C PHE A 5 -9.84 -0.61 10.99
N LYS A 6 -9.79 -0.24 12.29
CA LYS A 6 -10.83 0.56 12.94
C LYS A 6 -11.02 1.92 12.26
N HIS A 7 -9.91 2.54 11.81
CA HIS A 7 -9.95 3.84 11.13
C HIS A 7 -10.33 3.76 9.65
N LEU A 8 -10.20 2.58 9.03
CA LEU A 8 -10.63 2.32 7.65
C LEU A 8 -12.12 1.92 7.55
N LYS A 9 -12.74 1.51 8.66
CA LYS A 9 -14.15 1.07 8.70
C LYS A 9 -15.16 2.04 8.05
N PRO A 10 -15.05 3.37 8.20
CA PRO A 10 -15.96 4.32 7.55
C PRO A 10 -15.92 4.25 6.01
N TYR A 11 -14.86 3.71 5.43
CA TYR A 11 -14.63 3.61 3.99
C TYR A 11 -14.86 2.20 3.44
N ALA A 12 -15.54 1.31 4.20
CA ALA A 12 -15.73 -0.10 3.85
C ALA A 12 -16.38 -0.31 2.47
N ALA A 13 -17.36 0.52 2.09
CA ALA A 13 -18.00 0.44 0.78
C ALA A 13 -17.00 0.73 -0.37
N THR A 14 -16.17 1.76 -0.21
CA THR A 14 -15.13 2.10 -1.20
C THR A 14 -14.06 1.01 -1.26
N ILE A 15 -13.71 0.42 -0.12
CA ILE A 15 -12.76 -0.71 -0.07
C ILE A 15 -13.34 -1.94 -0.77
N ALA A 16 -14.61 -2.24 -0.58
CA ALA A 16 -15.29 -3.32 -1.31
C ALA A 16 -15.28 -3.08 -2.83
N ALA A 17 -15.56 -1.84 -3.26
CA ALA A 17 -15.45 -1.46 -4.67
C ALA A 17 -14.02 -1.66 -5.22
N ILE A 18 -12.99 -1.28 -4.45
CA ILE A 18 -11.58 -1.51 -4.82
C ILE A 18 -11.32 -3.01 -5.03
N VAL A 19 -11.80 -3.89 -4.13
CA VAL A 19 -11.60 -5.34 -4.27
C VAL A 19 -12.24 -5.88 -5.54
N VAL A 20 -13.47 -5.45 -5.86
CA VAL A 20 -14.16 -5.88 -7.09
C VAL A 20 -13.38 -5.43 -8.33
N ILE A 21 -12.90 -4.17 -8.36
CA ILE A 21 -12.11 -3.66 -9.49
C ILE A 21 -10.75 -4.36 -9.58
N LEU A 22 -10.12 -4.72 -8.46
CA LEU A 22 -8.88 -5.51 -8.44
C LEU A 22 -9.09 -6.92 -9.02
N ILE A 23 -10.25 -7.55 -8.79
CA ILE A 23 -10.59 -8.83 -9.41
C ILE A 23 -10.72 -8.67 -10.93
N VAL A 24 -11.39 -7.60 -11.40
CA VAL A 24 -11.48 -7.30 -12.84
C VAL A 24 -10.10 -7.04 -13.42
N GLN A 25 -9.26 -6.26 -12.74
CA GLN A 25 -7.89 -6.00 -13.17
C GLN A 25 -7.10 -7.31 -13.28
N ALA A 26 -7.16 -8.17 -12.24
CA ALA A 26 -6.45 -9.44 -12.23
C ALA A 26 -6.94 -10.38 -13.35
N TYR A 27 -8.24 -10.40 -13.64
CA TYR A 27 -8.79 -11.14 -14.76
C TYR A 27 -8.23 -10.65 -16.10
N CYS A 28 -8.18 -9.33 -16.32
CA CYS A 28 -7.56 -8.76 -17.51
C CYS A 28 -6.09 -9.16 -17.64
N ASP A 29 -5.32 -8.97 -16.56
CA ASP A 29 -3.87 -9.24 -16.56
C ASP A 29 -3.56 -10.76 -16.76
N LEU A 30 -4.39 -11.65 -16.19
CA LEU A 30 -4.26 -13.10 -16.34
C LEU A 30 -4.80 -13.65 -17.66
N SER A 31 -5.61 -12.87 -18.39
CA SER A 31 -6.10 -13.29 -19.70
C SER A 31 -5.12 -12.98 -20.84
N LEU A 32 -4.23 -11.99 -20.69
CA LEU A 32 -3.26 -11.60 -21.71
C LEU A 32 -2.32 -12.74 -22.13
N PRO A 33 -1.74 -13.55 -21.21
CA PRO A 33 -0.92 -14.69 -21.61
C PRO A 33 -1.67 -15.74 -22.44
N SER A 34 -2.97 -15.99 -22.14
CA SER A 34 -3.79 -16.91 -22.94
C SER A 34 -3.91 -16.42 -24.38
N TYR A 35 -4.26 -15.15 -24.59
CA TYR A 35 -4.33 -14.60 -25.96
C TYR A 35 -2.97 -14.55 -26.66
N THR A 36 -1.86 -14.43 -25.91
CA THR A 36 -0.51 -14.55 -26.50
C THR A 36 -0.30 -15.98 -26.98
N SER A 37 -0.71 -16.99 -26.20
CA SER A 37 -0.70 -18.39 -26.61
C SER A 37 -1.54 -18.60 -27.89
N ASP A 38 -2.77 -18.09 -27.93
CA ASP A 38 -3.66 -18.20 -29.09
C ASP A 38 -3.05 -17.59 -30.37
N ILE A 39 -2.41 -16.41 -30.25
CA ILE A 39 -1.72 -15.78 -31.38
C ILE A 39 -0.57 -16.67 -31.90
N VAL A 40 0.19 -17.28 -30.97
CA VAL A 40 1.32 -18.13 -31.37
C VAL A 40 0.83 -19.47 -31.93
N ASN A 41 -0.06 -20.16 -31.21
CA ASN A 41 -0.52 -21.49 -31.58
C ASN A 41 -1.44 -21.42 -32.80
N VAL A 42 -2.56 -20.73 -32.72
CA VAL A 42 -3.55 -20.64 -33.79
C VAL A 42 -3.11 -19.64 -34.87
N GLY A 43 -2.73 -18.42 -34.43
CA GLY A 43 -2.42 -17.34 -35.38
C GLY A 43 -1.17 -17.63 -36.25
N ILE A 44 -0.05 -18.09 -35.64
CA ILE A 44 1.22 -18.25 -36.33
C ILE A 44 1.40 -19.70 -36.79
N GLN A 45 1.29 -20.67 -35.88
CA GLN A 45 1.58 -22.09 -36.22
C GLN A 45 0.49 -22.70 -37.11
N GLN A 46 -0.78 -22.45 -36.80
CA GLN A 46 -1.95 -23.00 -37.49
C GLN A 46 -2.47 -22.10 -38.63
N GLY A 47 -1.80 -20.97 -38.91
CA GLY A 47 -2.20 -20.07 -39.99
C GLY A 47 -3.54 -19.38 -39.81
N GLY A 48 -3.96 -19.19 -38.55
CA GLY A 48 -5.23 -18.52 -38.16
C GLY A 48 -6.47 -19.43 -38.22
N ILE A 49 -6.27 -20.73 -38.45
CA ILE A 49 -7.33 -21.75 -38.51
C ILE A 49 -7.56 -22.32 -37.12
N ASP A 50 -8.70 -22.02 -36.52
CA ASP A 50 -9.11 -22.44 -35.15
C ASP A 50 -10.14 -23.59 -35.20
N GLU A 51 -10.57 -23.93 -36.41
CA GLU A 51 -11.52 -25.02 -36.66
C GLU A 51 -10.82 -26.38 -36.59
N LYS A 52 -11.46 -27.37 -35.89
CA LYS A 52 -10.98 -28.75 -35.79
C LYS A 52 -11.32 -29.61 -37.00
N ILE A 53 -12.37 -29.22 -37.73
CA ILE A 53 -12.83 -29.87 -38.98
C ILE A 53 -12.97 -28.79 -40.07
N PRO A 54 -12.68 -29.10 -41.34
CA PRO A 54 -12.75 -28.11 -42.42
C PRO A 54 -14.20 -27.65 -42.68
N ASP A 55 -14.38 -26.36 -42.93
CA ASP A 55 -15.67 -25.78 -43.34
C ASP A 55 -16.12 -26.24 -44.72
N ALA A 56 -15.15 -26.59 -45.57
CA ALA A 56 -15.42 -27.13 -46.90
C ALA A 56 -14.28 -28.08 -47.33
N ILE A 57 -14.62 -29.11 -48.08
CA ILE A 57 -13.70 -30.11 -48.59
C ILE A 57 -14.04 -30.37 -50.08
N ALA A 58 -13.06 -30.43 -50.95
CA ALA A 58 -13.26 -30.87 -52.34
C ALA A 58 -13.72 -32.33 -52.39
N GLU A 59 -14.55 -32.69 -53.34
CA GLU A 59 -15.07 -34.07 -53.43
C GLU A 59 -13.94 -35.13 -53.57
N GLU A 60 -12.85 -34.78 -54.27
CA GLU A 60 -11.68 -35.65 -54.39
C GLU A 60 -11.02 -35.90 -53.05
N GLU A 61 -10.81 -34.85 -52.24
CA GLU A 61 -10.23 -34.91 -50.90
C GLU A 61 -11.14 -35.61 -49.90
N MET A 62 -12.47 -35.39 -49.98
CA MET A 62 -13.47 -36.10 -49.16
C MET A 62 -13.43 -37.61 -49.45
N ASN A 63 -13.30 -38.01 -50.74
CA ASN A 63 -13.21 -39.42 -51.10
C ASN A 63 -11.94 -40.08 -50.57
N LYS A 64 -10.77 -39.37 -50.63
CA LYS A 64 -9.52 -39.85 -50.02
C LYS A 64 -9.66 -40.01 -48.50
N LEU A 65 -10.26 -39.04 -47.84
CA LEU A 65 -10.49 -39.02 -46.41
C LEU A 65 -11.37 -40.21 -45.97
N LEU A 66 -12.47 -40.45 -46.70
CA LEU A 66 -13.41 -41.54 -46.42
C LEU A 66 -12.77 -42.93 -46.56
N LEU A 67 -11.69 -43.10 -47.31
CA LEU A 67 -10.95 -44.37 -47.38
C LEU A 67 -10.40 -44.79 -46.00
N PHE A 68 -10.12 -43.82 -45.10
CA PHE A 68 -9.59 -44.05 -43.77
C PHE A 68 -10.66 -44.02 -42.69
N VAL A 69 -11.93 -43.81 -43.03
CA VAL A 69 -13.10 -43.82 -42.09
C VAL A 69 -13.77 -45.17 -42.12
N ALA A 70 -14.08 -45.74 -40.96
CA ALA A 70 -14.83 -46.98 -40.81
C ALA A 70 -16.19 -46.88 -41.53
N GLU A 71 -16.64 -47.92 -42.19
CA GLU A 71 -17.86 -47.95 -43.03
C GLU A 71 -19.10 -47.51 -42.26
N GLU A 72 -19.20 -47.88 -41.00
CA GLU A 72 -20.28 -47.48 -40.07
C GLU A 72 -20.32 -45.98 -39.78
N ASP A 73 -19.17 -45.30 -39.82
CA ASP A 73 -19.01 -43.88 -39.49
C ASP A 73 -19.04 -42.95 -40.72
N GLN A 74 -18.83 -43.49 -41.93
CA GLN A 74 -18.83 -42.73 -43.20
C GLN A 74 -20.15 -41.95 -43.38
N GLN A 75 -21.29 -42.58 -43.06
CA GLN A 75 -22.59 -41.91 -43.16
C GLN A 75 -22.69 -40.72 -42.20
N THR A 76 -22.18 -40.85 -40.97
CA THR A 76 -22.16 -39.78 -39.99
C THR A 76 -21.36 -38.59 -40.48
N VAL A 77 -20.19 -38.81 -41.11
CA VAL A 77 -19.38 -37.78 -41.73
C VAL A 77 -20.12 -37.10 -42.88
N LEU A 78 -20.69 -37.88 -43.82
CA LEU A 78 -21.43 -37.33 -44.97
C LEU A 78 -22.68 -36.55 -44.52
N ASP A 79 -23.35 -36.99 -43.48
CA ASP A 79 -24.52 -36.28 -42.91
C ASP A 79 -24.17 -34.96 -42.27
N ALA A 80 -22.88 -34.76 -41.85
CA ALA A 80 -22.40 -33.49 -41.31
C ALA A 80 -22.16 -32.43 -42.40
N TYR A 81 -21.98 -32.85 -43.61
CA TYR A 81 -21.72 -31.97 -44.79
C TYR A 81 -22.89 -31.95 -45.75
N GLU A 82 -22.95 -30.93 -46.62
CA GLU A 82 -23.88 -30.77 -47.71
C GLU A 82 -23.09 -30.69 -49.03
N LYS A 83 -23.38 -31.65 -49.95
CA LYS A 83 -22.70 -31.63 -51.26
C LYS A 83 -23.31 -30.56 -52.15
N LYS A 84 -22.41 -29.69 -52.74
CA LYS A 84 -22.75 -28.64 -53.70
C LYS A 84 -21.90 -28.81 -54.95
N GLU A 85 -22.52 -28.68 -56.15
CA GLU A 85 -21.79 -28.76 -57.41
C GLU A 85 -20.92 -27.55 -57.68
N SER A 86 -21.24 -26.39 -57.11
CA SER A 86 -20.40 -25.20 -57.06
C SER A 86 -20.84 -24.30 -55.96
N ASP A 87 -19.93 -23.54 -55.36
CA ASP A 87 -20.22 -22.53 -54.34
C ASP A 87 -19.39 -21.25 -54.63
N SER A 88 -20.05 -20.09 -54.60
CA SER A 88 -19.43 -18.81 -54.96
C SER A 88 -18.30 -18.38 -54.01
N ASP A 89 -18.26 -18.96 -52.83
CA ASP A 89 -17.26 -18.61 -51.78
C ASP A 89 -15.91 -19.30 -52.02
N TYR A 90 -15.90 -20.35 -52.89
CA TYR A 90 -14.71 -21.13 -53.20
C TYR A 90 -14.36 -21.03 -54.68
N LYS A 91 -13.06 -20.96 -54.99
CA LYS A 91 -12.54 -20.92 -56.39
C LYS A 91 -12.11 -22.33 -56.87
N TYR A 92 -13.02 -23.29 -56.77
CA TYR A 92 -12.78 -24.67 -57.15
C TYR A 92 -13.77 -25.09 -58.24
N ASP A 93 -13.27 -25.75 -59.26
CA ASP A 93 -14.03 -26.16 -60.44
C ASP A 93 -14.45 -27.66 -60.28
N GLY A 94 -15.32 -27.93 -59.33
CA GLY A 94 -15.78 -29.26 -58.97
C GLY A 94 -16.79 -29.27 -57.83
N ALA A 95 -17.33 -30.43 -57.52
CA ALA A 95 -18.24 -30.58 -56.37
C ALA A 95 -17.47 -30.45 -55.06
N ILE A 96 -18.07 -29.78 -54.08
CA ILE A 96 -17.54 -29.52 -52.73
C ILE A 96 -18.55 -29.99 -51.68
N TYR A 97 -18.02 -30.45 -50.57
CA TYR A 97 -18.78 -30.75 -49.33
C TYR A 97 -18.62 -29.59 -48.36
N VAL A 98 -19.72 -28.89 -48.04
CA VAL A 98 -19.74 -27.75 -47.15
C VAL A 98 -20.33 -28.18 -45.82
N LEU A 99 -19.65 -27.83 -44.70
CA LEU A 99 -20.10 -28.18 -43.34
C LEU A 99 -21.41 -27.48 -43.04
N LYS A 100 -22.41 -28.24 -42.55
CA LYS A 100 -23.71 -27.68 -42.20
C LYS A 100 -23.62 -26.74 -41.02
N ASP A 101 -24.29 -25.64 -41.08
CA ASP A 101 -24.38 -24.63 -39.99
C ASP A 101 -24.85 -25.20 -38.65
N SER A 102 -25.63 -26.25 -38.64
CA SER A 102 -26.12 -26.97 -37.46
C SER A 102 -25.03 -27.78 -36.75
N VAL A 103 -23.96 -28.17 -37.47
CA VAL A 103 -22.79 -28.86 -36.91
C VAL A 103 -21.73 -27.81 -36.50
N LYS A 104 -21.50 -26.81 -37.34
CA LYS A 104 -20.51 -25.74 -37.10
C LYS A 104 -20.78 -24.94 -35.81
N LYS A 105 -22.03 -24.72 -35.45
CA LYS A 105 -22.45 -23.96 -34.22
C LYS A 105 -22.62 -24.81 -32.99
N ASP A 106 -22.52 -26.12 -33.10
CA ASP A 106 -22.72 -27.10 -32.02
C ASP A 106 -21.38 -27.79 -31.71
N GLU A 107 -20.72 -27.38 -30.63
CA GLU A 107 -19.42 -27.93 -30.22
C GLU A 107 -19.46 -29.45 -29.97
N GLU A 108 -20.58 -30.00 -29.48
CA GLU A 108 -20.72 -31.45 -29.25
C GLU A 108 -20.79 -32.24 -30.57
N LYS A 109 -21.51 -31.70 -31.55
CA LYS A 109 -21.61 -32.32 -32.86
C LYS A 109 -20.32 -32.21 -33.66
N SER A 110 -19.70 -31.03 -33.62
CA SER A 110 -18.38 -30.80 -34.25
C SER A 110 -17.32 -31.69 -33.60
N GLY A 111 -17.34 -31.85 -32.27
CA GLY A 111 -16.44 -32.74 -31.55
C GLY A 111 -16.60 -34.22 -31.99
N LYS A 112 -17.84 -34.73 -32.08
CA LYS A 112 -18.09 -36.10 -32.59
C LYS A 112 -17.60 -36.35 -33.98
N VAL A 113 -17.75 -35.37 -34.87
CA VAL A 113 -17.23 -35.47 -36.23
C VAL A 113 -15.67 -35.40 -36.23
N PHE A 114 -15.06 -34.59 -35.35
CA PHE A 114 -13.60 -34.58 -35.21
C PHE A 114 -13.05 -35.89 -34.64
N ASP A 115 -13.74 -36.51 -33.68
CA ASP A 115 -13.33 -37.81 -33.12
C ASP A 115 -13.25 -38.89 -34.21
N ILE A 116 -14.13 -38.82 -35.25
CA ILE A 116 -14.11 -39.72 -36.42
C ILE A 116 -13.04 -39.28 -37.43
N LEU A 117 -12.95 -37.97 -37.74
CA LEU A 117 -12.11 -37.47 -38.83
C LEU A 117 -10.66 -37.17 -38.44
N GLY A 118 -10.36 -37.00 -37.15
CA GLY A 118 -9.01 -36.56 -36.71
C GLY A 118 -7.88 -37.45 -37.17
N LYS A 119 -8.01 -38.81 -37.00
CA LYS A 119 -7.02 -39.79 -37.49
C LYS A 119 -6.99 -39.89 -39.01
N PRO A 120 -8.15 -39.98 -39.71
CA PRO A 120 -8.21 -39.92 -41.17
C PRO A 120 -7.54 -38.68 -41.77
N MET A 121 -7.79 -37.47 -41.20
CA MET A 121 -7.14 -36.24 -41.66
C MET A 121 -5.60 -36.31 -41.53
N LEU A 122 -5.10 -36.86 -40.41
CA LEU A 122 -3.66 -37.02 -40.18
C LEU A 122 -3.06 -38.00 -41.19
N LEU A 123 -3.74 -39.12 -41.49
CA LEU A 123 -3.30 -40.11 -42.44
C LEU A 123 -3.29 -39.54 -43.88
N THR A 124 -4.38 -38.92 -44.29
CA THR A 124 -4.49 -38.31 -45.61
C THR A 124 -3.38 -37.27 -45.84
N TYR A 125 -3.24 -36.33 -44.91
CA TYR A 125 -2.17 -35.30 -44.97
C TYR A 125 -0.77 -35.90 -44.92
N GLY A 126 -0.56 -36.94 -44.10
CA GLY A 126 0.73 -37.61 -43.95
C GLY A 126 1.16 -38.31 -45.26
N PHE A 127 0.23 -38.95 -45.94
CA PHE A 127 0.52 -39.60 -47.22
C PHE A 127 0.69 -38.59 -48.36
N GLU A 128 -0.11 -37.54 -48.42
CA GLU A 128 0.03 -36.46 -49.41
C GLU A 128 1.33 -35.66 -49.24
N SER A 129 1.70 -35.33 -48.03
CA SER A 129 2.94 -34.60 -47.72
C SER A 129 4.20 -35.45 -47.88
N GLY A 130 4.06 -36.79 -48.00
CA GLY A 130 5.15 -37.70 -48.21
C GLY A 130 6.14 -37.78 -47.06
N SER A 131 5.66 -37.79 -45.82
CA SER A 131 6.50 -37.92 -44.63
C SER A 131 7.29 -39.23 -44.61
N ASP A 132 8.48 -39.26 -43.99
CA ASP A 132 9.33 -40.46 -43.95
C ASP A 132 8.61 -41.65 -43.33
N THR A 133 7.70 -41.43 -42.40
CA THR A 133 6.94 -42.49 -41.74
C THR A 133 5.86 -43.06 -42.65
N THR A 134 5.12 -42.19 -43.37
CA THR A 134 4.07 -42.62 -44.32
C THR A 134 4.65 -43.25 -45.56
N LYS A 135 5.79 -42.80 -46.09
CA LYS A 135 6.51 -43.48 -47.15
C LYS A 135 6.93 -44.91 -46.81
N LYS A 136 7.49 -45.13 -45.63
CA LYS A 136 7.83 -46.48 -45.15
C LYS A 136 6.59 -47.34 -44.96
N MET A 137 5.47 -46.75 -44.54
CA MET A 137 4.19 -47.44 -44.44
C MET A 137 3.66 -47.84 -45.82
N GLU A 138 3.69 -46.94 -46.80
CA GLU A 138 3.30 -47.18 -48.17
C GLU A 138 4.17 -48.29 -48.81
N GLU A 139 5.51 -48.18 -48.66
CA GLU A 139 6.45 -49.19 -49.13
C GLU A 139 6.16 -50.59 -48.54
N SER A 140 5.94 -50.67 -47.23
CA SER A 140 5.57 -51.92 -46.53
C SER A 140 4.25 -52.49 -47.02
N MET A 141 3.25 -51.65 -47.28
CA MET A 141 1.97 -52.10 -47.82
C MET A 141 2.10 -52.60 -49.23
N LYS A 142 2.86 -51.91 -50.12
CA LYS A 142 3.17 -52.39 -51.47
C LYS A 142 3.89 -53.73 -51.46
N GLU A 143 4.91 -53.89 -50.61
CA GLU A 143 5.63 -55.15 -50.44
C GLU A 143 4.71 -56.33 -50.01
N ASN A 144 3.86 -56.08 -48.99
CA ASN A 144 2.91 -57.05 -48.48
C ASN A 144 1.87 -57.46 -49.54
N MET A 145 1.39 -56.48 -50.32
CA MET A 145 0.42 -56.73 -51.38
C MET A 145 1.03 -57.53 -52.58
N ILE A 146 2.21 -57.13 -52.95
CA ILE A 146 3.03 -57.86 -54.00
C ILE A 146 3.29 -59.31 -53.54
N SER A 147 3.63 -59.51 -52.27
CA SER A 147 3.85 -60.82 -51.68
C SER A 147 2.57 -61.65 -51.65
N SER A 148 1.43 -61.08 -51.30
CA SER A 148 0.12 -61.72 -51.33
C SER A 148 -0.31 -62.14 -52.73
N ILE A 149 -0.08 -61.24 -53.72
CA ILE A 149 -0.40 -61.59 -55.12
C ILE A 149 0.48 -62.77 -55.62
N LYS A 150 1.75 -62.79 -55.28
CA LYS A 150 2.66 -63.90 -55.66
C LYS A 150 2.20 -65.20 -55.01
N GLU A 151 1.89 -65.15 -53.67
CA GLU A 151 1.39 -66.32 -52.96
C GLU A 151 0.06 -66.84 -53.48
N GLN A 152 -0.90 -65.95 -53.79
CA GLN A 152 -2.16 -66.34 -54.43
C GLN A 152 -1.97 -66.95 -55.80
N ALA A 153 -1.10 -66.39 -56.59
CA ALA A 153 -0.73 -66.92 -57.92
C ALA A 153 -0.08 -68.32 -57.84
N GLU A 154 0.78 -68.50 -56.82
CA GLU A 154 1.38 -69.82 -56.57
C GLU A 154 0.31 -70.85 -56.15
N LYS A 155 -0.59 -70.46 -55.18
CA LYS A 155 -1.70 -71.35 -54.79
C LYS A 155 -2.69 -71.64 -55.91
N GLN A 156 -2.95 -70.68 -56.80
CA GLN A 156 -3.78 -70.86 -57.98
C GLN A 156 -3.12 -71.78 -59.00
N ALA A 157 -1.80 -71.67 -59.20
CA ALA A 157 -1.01 -72.54 -60.02
C ALA A 157 -1.01 -73.98 -59.47
N GLU A 158 -0.83 -74.19 -58.19
CA GLU A 158 -0.91 -75.49 -57.51
C GLU A 158 -2.30 -76.09 -57.61
N SER A 159 -3.37 -75.28 -57.37
CA SER A 159 -4.76 -75.69 -57.51
C SER A 159 -5.10 -76.16 -58.99
N MET A 160 -4.65 -75.36 -59.97
CA MET A 160 -4.83 -75.72 -61.37
C MET A 160 -4.09 -77.00 -61.63
N GLN A 161 -2.85 -77.17 -61.14
CA GLN A 161 -2.09 -78.41 -61.35
C GLN A 161 -2.72 -79.65 -60.67
N SER A 162 -3.37 -79.46 -59.50
CA SER A 162 -4.04 -80.53 -58.78
C SER A 162 -5.40 -80.93 -59.40
N GLN A 163 -6.11 -80.07 -60.12
CA GLN A 163 -7.37 -80.22 -60.76
C GLN A 163 -7.20 -80.78 -62.24
N MET A 164 -5.99 -80.88 -62.77
CA MET A 164 -5.77 -81.44 -64.07
C MET A 164 -5.89 -82.97 -64.07
N THR A 165 -6.68 -83.47 -65.04
CA THR A 165 -6.79 -84.93 -65.23
C THR A 165 -5.48 -85.51 -65.72
N ASP A 166 -5.28 -86.84 -65.52
CA ASP A 166 -4.07 -87.53 -65.92
C ASP A 166 -3.80 -87.41 -67.46
N GLU A 167 -4.89 -87.29 -68.24
CA GLU A 167 -4.78 -87.04 -69.71
C GLU A 167 -4.28 -85.62 -70.01
N GLN A 168 -4.70 -84.59 -69.26
CA GLN A 168 -4.28 -83.22 -69.41
C GLN A 168 -2.77 -83.05 -68.99
N LYS A 169 -2.37 -83.72 -67.89
CA LYS A 169 -0.95 -83.71 -67.42
C LYS A 169 -0.02 -84.37 -68.46
N ALA A 170 -0.49 -85.48 -69.13
CA ALA A 170 0.22 -86.18 -70.17
C ALA A 170 0.31 -85.34 -71.45
N ALA A 171 -0.72 -84.57 -71.81
CA ALA A 171 -0.71 -83.63 -72.96
C ALA A 171 0.20 -82.43 -72.74
N LEU A 172 0.28 -81.89 -71.52
CA LEU A 172 1.20 -80.85 -71.22
C LEU A 172 2.66 -81.27 -71.17
N ALA A 173 2.94 -82.52 -70.75
CA ALA A 173 4.27 -83.14 -70.73
C ALA A 173 4.75 -83.42 -72.14
N ALA A 174 3.80 -83.70 -73.09
CA ALA A 174 4.09 -83.97 -74.47
C ALA A 174 4.36 -82.68 -75.28
N ASN A 175 3.98 -81.51 -74.84
CA ASN A 175 4.16 -80.27 -75.58
C ASN A 175 4.76 -79.17 -74.69
N PRO A 176 6.06 -79.18 -74.43
CA PRO A 176 6.74 -78.24 -73.53
C PRO A 176 6.62 -76.79 -73.93
N GLU A 177 6.34 -76.43 -75.17
CA GLU A 177 6.14 -75.09 -75.63
C GLU A 177 4.79 -74.51 -75.15
N LEU A 178 3.76 -75.31 -75.02
CA LEU A 178 2.43 -74.90 -74.58
C LEU A 178 2.45 -74.65 -73.05
N ALA A 179 3.14 -75.53 -72.31
CA ALA A 179 3.34 -75.32 -70.91
C ALA A 179 4.09 -74.05 -70.58
N LYS A 180 5.14 -73.77 -71.35
CA LYS A 180 5.95 -72.55 -71.20
C LYS A 180 5.13 -71.32 -71.58
N LYS A 181 4.29 -71.39 -72.61
CA LYS A 181 3.44 -70.26 -73.02
C LYS A 181 2.36 -69.93 -72.01
N GLN A 182 1.77 -70.88 -71.32
CA GLN A 182 0.83 -70.65 -70.19
C GLN A 182 1.58 -70.11 -69.01
N GLN A 183 2.75 -70.58 -68.69
CA GLN A 183 3.58 -70.07 -67.63
C GLN A 183 4.04 -68.60 -67.82
N ASP A 184 4.45 -68.32 -69.06
CA ASP A 184 4.87 -66.98 -69.52
C ASP A 184 3.68 -65.95 -69.48
N GLU A 185 2.43 -66.41 -69.91
CA GLU A 185 1.24 -65.57 -69.83
C GLU A 185 0.83 -65.31 -68.37
N MET A 186 0.94 -66.31 -67.52
CA MET A 186 0.64 -66.20 -66.07
C MET A 186 1.63 -65.25 -65.43
N GLN A 187 2.93 -65.44 -65.70
CA GLN A 187 4.02 -64.55 -65.20
C GLN A 187 3.80 -63.10 -65.67
N LYS A 188 3.44 -62.88 -66.93
CA LYS A 188 3.20 -61.59 -67.54
C LYS A 188 1.99 -60.88 -66.83
N ASN A 189 0.96 -61.63 -66.56
CA ASN A 189 -0.20 -61.10 -65.80
C ASN A 189 0.18 -60.68 -64.35
N ILE A 190 1.05 -61.50 -63.72
CA ILE A 190 1.57 -61.21 -62.35
C ILE A 190 2.43 -59.92 -62.40
N ASP A 191 3.34 -59.87 -63.41
CA ASP A 191 4.23 -58.71 -63.58
C ASP A 191 3.46 -57.39 -63.91
N GLU A 192 2.38 -57.52 -64.71
CA GLU A 192 1.47 -56.40 -64.98
C GLU A 192 0.71 -55.96 -63.72
N GLN A 193 0.27 -56.85 -62.83
CA GLN A 193 -0.37 -56.53 -61.59
C GLN A 193 0.62 -55.94 -60.57
N VAL A 194 1.84 -56.52 -60.48
CA VAL A 194 2.92 -55.97 -59.63
C VAL A 194 3.29 -54.59 -60.06
N LYS A 195 3.46 -54.36 -61.39
CA LYS A 195 3.80 -53.05 -61.93
C LYS A 195 2.69 -52.01 -61.70
N LYS A 196 1.42 -52.44 -61.69
CA LYS A 196 0.30 -51.52 -61.30
C LYS A 196 0.38 -51.10 -59.85
N ILE A 197 0.72 -51.96 -58.90
CA ILE A 197 0.85 -51.68 -57.48
C ILE A 197 2.13 -50.84 -57.19
N GLU A 198 3.24 -51.14 -57.88
CA GLU A 198 4.49 -50.36 -57.73
C GLU A 198 4.27 -48.88 -58.11
N ASN A 199 3.47 -48.63 -59.16
CA ASN A 199 3.18 -47.28 -59.65
C ASN A 199 1.95 -46.59 -59.03
N ALA A 200 1.10 -47.35 -58.35
CA ALA A 200 -0.09 -46.81 -57.69
C ALA A 200 0.26 -45.99 -56.42
N ASP A 201 -0.45 -44.95 -56.18
CA ASP A 201 -0.40 -44.26 -54.90
C ASP A 201 -1.17 -45.04 -53.81
N ILE A 202 -1.03 -44.59 -52.53
CA ILE A 202 -1.64 -45.29 -51.41
C ILE A 202 -3.19 -45.30 -51.51
N PHE A 203 -3.79 -44.21 -52.04
CA PHE A 203 -5.25 -44.09 -52.18
C PHE A 203 -5.75 -45.00 -53.24
N GLU A 204 -5.04 -45.15 -54.35
CA GLU A 204 -5.36 -46.16 -55.40
C GLU A 204 -5.22 -47.58 -54.86
N ILE A 205 -4.20 -47.85 -54.05
CA ILE A 205 -3.96 -49.14 -53.41
C ILE A 205 -5.14 -49.51 -52.50
N LEU A 206 -5.55 -48.59 -51.61
CA LEU A 206 -6.68 -48.78 -50.68
C LEU A 206 -8.00 -49.01 -51.42
N ASN A 207 -8.21 -48.35 -52.57
CA ASN A 207 -9.38 -48.61 -53.41
C ASN A 207 -9.38 -49.99 -54.12
N MET A 208 -8.16 -50.58 -54.30
CA MET A 208 -8.06 -51.95 -54.88
C MET A 208 -8.33 -53.07 -53.88
N ILE A 209 -8.27 -52.76 -52.61
CA ILE A 209 -8.45 -53.74 -51.50
C ILE A 209 -9.96 -53.89 -51.21
N PRO A 210 -10.49 -55.10 -51.01
CA PRO A 210 -11.86 -55.34 -50.55
C PRO A 210 -12.12 -54.69 -49.21
N ASP A 211 -13.33 -54.19 -48.97
CA ASP A 211 -13.69 -53.39 -47.76
C ASP A 211 -13.33 -54.06 -46.45
N GLU A 212 -13.55 -55.39 -46.30
CA GLU A 212 -13.20 -56.17 -45.12
C GLU A 212 -11.68 -56.17 -44.82
N GLN A 213 -10.85 -56.23 -45.84
CA GLN A 213 -9.36 -56.21 -45.70
C GLN A 213 -8.87 -54.80 -45.48
N ARG A 214 -9.54 -53.78 -46.05
CA ARG A 214 -9.27 -52.40 -45.85
C ARG A 214 -9.50 -51.97 -44.39
N ALA A 215 -10.61 -52.42 -43.81
CA ALA A 215 -10.91 -52.19 -42.41
C ALA A 215 -9.82 -52.76 -41.47
N ASP A 216 -9.34 -53.99 -41.70
CA ASP A 216 -8.28 -54.59 -40.86
C ASP A 216 -6.94 -53.84 -40.98
N VAL A 217 -6.65 -53.26 -42.14
CA VAL A 217 -5.44 -52.40 -42.34
C VAL A 217 -5.58 -51.05 -41.64
N ILE A 218 -6.77 -50.41 -41.74
CA ILE A 218 -7.07 -49.12 -41.07
C ILE A 218 -7.02 -49.30 -39.58
N ASP A 219 -7.62 -50.38 -39.03
CA ASP A 219 -7.60 -50.67 -37.59
C ASP A 219 -6.18 -50.84 -37.05
N LYS A 220 -5.32 -51.61 -37.78
CA LYS A 220 -3.91 -51.78 -37.39
C LYS A 220 -3.10 -50.48 -37.42
N ILE A 221 -3.45 -49.55 -38.32
CA ILE A 221 -2.80 -48.23 -38.42
C ILE A 221 -3.34 -47.34 -37.28
N SER A 222 -4.65 -47.37 -37.04
CA SER A 222 -5.30 -46.60 -36.02
C SER A 222 -4.84 -47.01 -34.61
N GLU A 223 -4.65 -48.31 -34.35
CA GLU A 223 -4.16 -48.87 -33.08
C GLU A 223 -2.74 -48.35 -32.75
N LYS A 224 -1.87 -48.16 -33.75
CA LYS A 224 -0.56 -47.53 -33.55
C LYS A 224 -0.61 -46.03 -33.26
N MET A 225 -1.74 -45.39 -33.55
CA MET A 225 -1.97 -43.96 -33.35
C MET A 225 -2.77 -43.70 -32.04
N ASP A 226 -3.26 -44.74 -31.37
CA ASP A 226 -4.01 -44.57 -30.09
C ASP A 226 -3.16 -43.95 -28.97
N ASP A 227 -1.86 -44.12 -28.99
CA ASP A 227 -0.91 -43.52 -28.05
C ASP A 227 -0.51 -42.07 -28.42
N MET A 228 -1.02 -41.50 -29.54
CA MET A 228 -0.71 -40.14 -29.95
C MET A 228 -1.46 -39.12 -29.09
N PRO A 229 -0.77 -38.06 -28.62
CA PRO A 229 -1.41 -36.98 -27.90
C PRO A 229 -2.44 -36.21 -28.77
N ASP A 230 -3.59 -35.86 -28.17
CA ASP A 230 -4.65 -35.09 -28.87
C ASP A 230 -4.17 -33.80 -29.50
N THR A 231 -3.20 -33.12 -28.87
CA THR A 231 -2.59 -31.88 -29.41
C THR A 231 -1.83 -32.10 -30.73
N MET A 232 -1.21 -33.27 -30.94
CA MET A 232 -0.54 -33.60 -32.18
C MET A 232 -1.55 -33.93 -33.26
N LEU A 233 -2.65 -34.60 -32.92
CA LEU A 233 -3.76 -34.86 -33.81
C LEU A 233 -4.40 -33.55 -34.30
N GLU A 234 -4.68 -32.62 -33.37
CA GLU A 234 -5.24 -31.28 -33.68
C GLU A 234 -4.32 -30.47 -34.60
N GLN A 235 -3.00 -30.45 -34.34
CA GLN A 235 -2.04 -29.73 -35.19
C GLN A 235 -1.98 -30.26 -36.62
N THR A 236 -2.03 -31.58 -36.75
CA THR A 236 -1.95 -32.20 -38.09
C THR A 236 -3.27 -32.06 -38.85
N ALA A 237 -4.41 -32.20 -38.14
CA ALA A 237 -5.71 -31.89 -38.71
C ALA A 237 -5.79 -30.47 -39.26
N THR A 238 -5.24 -29.48 -38.52
CA THR A 238 -5.16 -28.10 -39.01
C THR A 238 -4.28 -27.95 -40.26
N SER A 239 -3.21 -28.74 -40.35
CA SER A 239 -2.37 -28.75 -41.55
C SER A 239 -3.13 -29.29 -42.77
N PHE A 240 -3.91 -30.36 -42.58
CA PHE A 240 -4.83 -30.89 -43.60
C PHE A 240 -5.87 -29.84 -44.01
N ILE A 241 -6.51 -29.15 -43.05
CA ILE A 241 -7.49 -28.10 -43.31
C ILE A 241 -6.87 -26.96 -44.15
N LYS A 242 -5.64 -26.54 -43.78
CA LYS A 242 -4.92 -25.50 -44.49
C LYS A 242 -4.63 -25.88 -45.95
N GLU A 243 -4.25 -27.14 -46.23
CA GLU A 243 -4.04 -27.65 -47.56
C GLU A 243 -5.34 -27.74 -48.37
N THR A 244 -6.39 -28.29 -47.76
CA THR A 244 -7.74 -28.34 -48.33
C THR A 244 -8.23 -26.94 -48.73
N TYR A 245 -8.02 -25.93 -47.84
CA TYR A 245 -8.37 -24.54 -48.16
C TYR A 245 -7.51 -23.96 -49.32
N SER A 246 -6.25 -24.37 -49.43
CA SER A 246 -5.40 -23.97 -50.56
C SER A 246 -5.91 -24.54 -51.88
N VAL A 247 -6.33 -25.81 -51.86
CA VAL A 247 -6.95 -26.48 -53.04
C VAL A 247 -8.25 -25.78 -53.45
N LEU A 248 -9.07 -25.37 -52.48
CA LEU A 248 -10.33 -24.62 -52.70
C LEU A 248 -10.10 -23.17 -53.12
N GLY A 249 -8.84 -22.71 -53.22
CA GLY A 249 -8.48 -21.32 -53.57
C GLY A 249 -8.80 -20.28 -52.53
N VAL A 250 -8.96 -20.67 -51.25
CA VAL A 250 -9.14 -19.79 -50.13
C VAL A 250 -7.81 -19.13 -49.78
N ASN A 251 -7.82 -17.83 -49.54
CA ASN A 251 -6.62 -17.10 -49.15
C ASN A 251 -6.34 -17.29 -47.65
N THR A 252 -5.50 -18.25 -47.31
CA THR A 252 -5.10 -18.59 -45.93
C THR A 252 -4.37 -17.45 -45.23
N ASP A 253 -3.57 -16.64 -45.97
CA ASP A 253 -2.89 -15.46 -45.39
C ASP A 253 -3.90 -14.43 -44.89
N LYS A 254 -5.04 -14.28 -45.56
CA LYS A 254 -6.11 -13.40 -45.13
C LYS A 254 -6.79 -13.90 -43.85
N ILE A 255 -6.96 -15.22 -43.73
CA ILE A 255 -7.50 -15.85 -42.52
C ILE A 255 -6.54 -15.60 -41.36
N GLN A 256 -5.26 -15.89 -41.56
CA GLN A 256 -4.21 -15.66 -40.57
C GLN A 256 -4.16 -14.21 -40.08
N ASN A 257 -4.06 -13.27 -41.01
CA ASN A 257 -3.99 -11.84 -40.66
C ASN A 257 -5.26 -11.37 -39.95
N ARG A 258 -6.44 -11.82 -40.35
CA ARG A 258 -7.70 -11.52 -39.68
C ARG A 258 -7.70 -12.06 -38.24
N TYR A 259 -7.26 -13.31 -38.02
CA TYR A 259 -7.20 -13.92 -36.70
C TYR A 259 -6.24 -13.14 -35.77
N ILE A 260 -5.02 -12.87 -36.24
CA ILE A 260 -4.02 -12.12 -35.48
C ILE A 260 -4.51 -10.72 -35.13
N LEU A 261 -5.10 -10.00 -36.09
CA LEU A 261 -5.62 -8.65 -35.87
C LEU A 261 -6.81 -8.63 -34.93
N THR A 262 -7.73 -9.59 -35.01
CA THR A 262 -8.90 -9.66 -34.11
C THR A 262 -8.50 -10.05 -32.71
N THR A 263 -7.61 -11.02 -32.56
CA THR A 263 -7.09 -11.46 -31.25
C THR A 263 -6.21 -10.38 -30.62
N GLY A 264 -5.34 -9.73 -31.42
CA GLY A 264 -4.58 -8.56 -30.99
C GLY A 264 -5.46 -7.38 -30.57
N GLY A 265 -6.56 -7.16 -31.30
CA GLY A 265 -7.58 -6.15 -30.91
C GLY A 265 -8.25 -6.48 -29.56
N LYS A 266 -8.59 -7.75 -29.32
CA LYS A 266 -9.10 -8.23 -28.02
C LYS A 266 -8.08 -8.01 -26.89
N MET A 267 -6.80 -8.34 -27.14
CA MET A 267 -5.71 -8.07 -26.19
C MET A 267 -5.59 -6.59 -25.83
N LEU A 268 -5.60 -5.69 -26.82
CA LEU A 268 -5.55 -4.24 -26.61
C LEU A 268 -6.75 -3.74 -25.82
N ALA A 269 -7.96 -4.23 -26.10
CA ALA A 269 -9.16 -3.88 -25.35
C ALA A 269 -9.06 -4.33 -23.89
N LEU A 270 -8.57 -5.55 -23.63
CA LEU A 270 -8.34 -6.05 -22.27
C LEU A 270 -7.25 -5.27 -21.54
N ALA A 271 -6.13 -4.97 -22.19
CA ALA A 271 -5.05 -4.17 -21.63
C ALA A 271 -5.56 -2.75 -21.28
N PHE A 272 -6.38 -2.15 -22.14
CA PHE A 272 -7.02 -0.86 -21.87
C PHE A 272 -7.99 -0.92 -20.67
N LEU A 273 -8.79 -1.98 -20.57
CA LEU A 273 -9.69 -2.20 -19.44
C LEU A 273 -8.89 -2.40 -18.14
N GLY A 274 -7.81 -3.19 -18.18
CA GLY A 274 -6.88 -3.38 -17.06
C GLY A 274 -6.23 -2.07 -16.62
N MET A 275 -5.82 -1.22 -17.58
CA MET A 275 -5.29 0.11 -17.29
C MET A 275 -6.35 0.99 -16.59
N LEU A 276 -7.57 1.05 -17.09
CA LEU A 276 -8.67 1.81 -16.47
C LEU A 276 -8.96 1.31 -15.06
N ALA A 277 -8.99 0.00 -14.86
CA ALA A 277 -9.16 -0.62 -13.54
C ALA A 277 -8.03 -0.21 -12.59
N SER A 278 -6.77 -0.31 -13.03
CA SER A 278 -5.59 0.07 -12.23
C SER A 278 -5.60 1.56 -11.83
N VAL A 279 -5.93 2.45 -12.76
CA VAL A 279 -6.06 3.90 -12.49
C VAL A 279 -7.18 4.16 -11.49
N THR A 280 -8.33 3.53 -11.67
CA THR A 280 -9.49 3.69 -10.77
C THR A 280 -9.17 3.19 -9.36
N VAL A 281 -8.53 2.02 -9.23
CA VAL A 281 -8.04 1.51 -7.94
C VAL A 281 -7.07 2.49 -7.30
N GLY A 282 -6.11 3.03 -8.07
CA GLY A 282 -5.16 4.03 -7.62
C GLY A 282 -5.83 5.28 -7.06
N LEU A 283 -6.81 5.82 -7.78
CA LEU A 283 -7.60 6.98 -7.36
C LEU A 283 -8.40 6.72 -6.09
N LEU A 284 -9.13 5.60 -6.04
CA LEU A 284 -9.95 5.24 -4.87
C LEU A 284 -9.10 4.97 -3.64
N ALA A 285 -8.01 4.21 -3.79
CA ALA A 285 -7.08 3.91 -2.69
C ALA A 285 -6.43 5.17 -2.13
N SER A 286 -5.96 6.07 -3.00
CA SER A 286 -5.38 7.35 -2.60
C SER A 286 -6.40 8.25 -1.91
N ARG A 287 -7.65 8.30 -2.39
CA ARG A 287 -8.75 9.04 -1.76
C ARG A 287 -9.08 8.52 -0.37
N VAL A 288 -9.18 7.19 -0.19
CA VAL A 288 -9.42 6.56 1.11
C VAL A 288 -8.28 6.86 2.07
N ALA A 289 -7.03 6.71 1.64
CA ALA A 289 -5.86 6.96 2.47
C ALA A 289 -5.74 8.44 2.87
N ALA A 290 -5.94 9.37 1.92
CA ALA A 290 -5.90 10.81 2.19
C ALA A 290 -7.02 11.24 3.16
N SER A 291 -8.24 10.71 2.98
CA SER A 291 -9.38 10.98 3.86
C SER A 291 -9.13 10.42 5.26
N THR A 292 -8.58 9.20 5.37
CA THR A 292 -8.18 8.61 6.66
C THR A 292 -7.11 9.48 7.36
N GLY A 293 -6.12 9.96 6.63
CA GLY A 293 -5.09 10.86 7.16
C GLY A 293 -5.67 12.20 7.63
N ARG A 294 -6.58 12.80 6.87
CA ARG A 294 -7.32 14.01 7.27
C ARG A 294 -8.09 13.79 8.57
N ASP A 295 -8.85 12.71 8.63
CA ASP A 295 -9.71 12.42 9.79
C ASP A 295 -8.89 12.12 11.06
N LEU A 296 -7.76 11.40 10.90
CA LEU A 296 -6.82 11.15 11.99
C LEU A 296 -6.20 12.47 12.49
N ARG A 297 -5.69 13.32 11.58
CA ARG A 297 -5.13 14.63 11.96
C ARG A 297 -6.16 15.48 12.71
N GLY A 298 -7.38 15.55 12.20
CA GLY A 298 -8.45 16.29 12.86
C GLY A 298 -8.77 15.77 14.27
N LYS A 299 -8.87 14.43 14.42
CA LYS A 299 -9.13 13.79 15.73
C LYS A 299 -7.97 14.00 16.70
N VAL A 300 -6.73 13.82 16.25
CA VAL A 300 -5.52 14.02 17.07
C VAL A 300 -5.43 15.48 17.50
N PHE A 301 -5.59 16.43 16.58
CA PHE A 301 -5.53 17.85 16.88
C PHE A 301 -6.61 18.27 17.90
N LYS A 302 -7.87 17.85 17.67
CA LYS A 302 -8.96 18.11 18.61
C LYS A 302 -8.68 17.54 20.01
N LYS A 303 -8.08 16.32 20.05
CA LYS A 303 -7.74 15.69 21.34
C LYS A 303 -6.59 16.43 22.05
N VAL A 304 -5.55 16.81 21.30
CA VAL A 304 -4.37 17.53 21.83
C VAL A 304 -4.76 18.92 22.36
N VAL A 305 -5.61 19.65 21.63
CA VAL A 305 -6.11 20.97 22.11
C VAL A 305 -6.91 20.84 23.42
N GLY A 306 -7.55 19.70 23.64
CA GLY A 306 -8.28 19.39 24.87
C GLY A 306 -7.41 18.75 25.97
N PHE A 307 -6.10 18.65 25.83
CA PHE A 307 -5.21 18.14 26.88
C PHE A 307 -5.06 19.14 28.02
N SER A 308 -4.89 18.62 29.22
CA SER A 308 -4.38 19.40 30.37
C SER A 308 -2.85 19.46 30.34
N ASN A 309 -2.23 20.24 31.22
CA ASN A 309 -0.77 20.31 31.31
C ASN A 309 -0.14 18.94 31.63
N ALA A 310 -0.83 18.09 32.38
CA ALA A 310 -0.36 16.75 32.71
C ALA A 310 -0.10 15.87 31.47
N GLU A 311 -0.97 15.93 30.44
CA GLU A 311 -0.75 15.21 29.19
C GLU A 311 0.36 15.86 28.35
N PHE A 312 0.49 17.20 28.38
CA PHE A 312 1.60 17.87 27.70
C PHE A 312 2.97 17.52 28.30
N ASP A 313 3.03 17.35 29.63
CA ASP A 313 4.25 16.91 30.32
C ASP A 313 4.60 15.45 29.96
N LYS A 314 3.57 14.59 29.83
CA LYS A 314 3.72 13.18 29.41
C LYS A 314 4.19 13.05 27.94
N PHE A 315 3.60 13.85 27.05
CA PHE A 315 3.82 13.75 25.61
C PHE A 315 4.69 14.89 25.10
N SER A 316 5.83 15.15 25.31
CA SER A 316 6.60 16.31 24.84
C SER A 316 6.08 16.94 23.51
N THR A 317 6.15 18.25 23.34
CA THR A 317 5.66 18.97 22.15
C THR A 317 6.24 18.41 20.84
N ALA A 318 7.53 18.06 20.82
CA ALA A 318 8.18 17.47 19.66
C ALA A 318 7.57 16.12 19.29
N SER A 319 7.23 15.29 20.28
CA SER A 319 6.54 14.02 20.06
C SER A 319 5.12 14.21 19.51
N LEU A 320 4.36 15.18 20.03
CA LEU A 320 3.01 15.49 19.54
C LEU A 320 3.02 15.96 18.09
N ILE A 321 3.99 16.80 17.70
CA ILE A 321 4.18 17.25 16.33
C ILE A 321 4.45 16.04 15.43
N THR A 322 5.41 15.18 15.79
CA THR A 322 5.77 13.99 14.99
C THR A 322 4.57 13.05 14.83
N ARG A 323 3.82 12.80 15.89
CA ARG A 323 2.63 11.92 15.89
C ARG A 323 1.48 12.51 15.06
N SER A 324 1.36 13.84 15.03
CA SER A 324 0.31 14.55 14.26
C SER A 324 0.66 14.65 12.76
N THR A 325 1.92 14.53 12.39
CA THR A 325 2.42 14.70 11.01
C THR A 325 2.99 13.39 10.44
N ASN A 326 4.21 13.04 10.81
CA ASN A 326 4.96 11.92 10.22
C ASN A 326 4.30 10.55 10.50
N ASP A 327 3.84 10.29 11.72
CA ASP A 327 3.22 9.01 12.05
C ASP A 327 1.92 8.80 11.26
N ILE A 328 1.09 9.85 11.11
CA ILE A 328 -0.12 9.79 10.28
C ILE A 328 0.24 9.62 8.80
N GLN A 329 1.31 10.23 8.33
CA GLN A 329 1.79 10.03 6.95
C GLN A 329 2.24 8.58 6.71
N GLN A 330 2.91 7.94 7.67
CA GLN A 330 3.25 6.52 7.59
C GLN A 330 2.01 5.63 7.52
N ILE A 331 0.99 5.92 8.32
CA ILE A 331 -0.31 5.23 8.29
C ILE A 331 -0.97 5.41 6.92
N GLN A 332 -0.98 6.62 6.37
CA GLN A 332 -1.55 6.94 5.07
C GLN A 332 -0.84 6.18 3.94
N MET A 333 0.50 6.14 3.95
CA MET A 333 1.31 5.43 2.97
C MET A 333 1.02 3.91 3.01
N LEU A 334 0.98 3.33 4.22
CA LEU A 334 0.62 1.92 4.37
C LEU A 334 -0.80 1.64 3.86
N ALA A 335 -1.77 2.53 4.11
CA ALA A 335 -3.15 2.34 3.65
C ALA A 335 -3.23 2.27 2.12
N VAL A 336 -2.49 3.14 1.38
CA VAL A 336 -2.41 3.06 -0.09
C VAL A 336 -1.83 1.72 -0.53
N MET A 337 -0.70 1.31 0.07
CA MET A 337 -0.03 0.05 -0.31
C MET A 337 -0.90 -1.17 0.01
N LEU A 338 -1.58 -1.17 1.15
CA LEU A 338 -2.47 -2.24 1.55
C LEU A 338 -3.64 -2.40 0.57
N LEU A 339 -4.29 -1.30 0.20
CA LEU A 339 -5.44 -1.31 -0.70
C LEU A 339 -5.08 -1.61 -2.15
N ARG A 340 -3.86 -1.28 -2.59
CA ARG A 340 -3.43 -1.44 -3.98
C ARG A 340 -2.60 -2.70 -4.21
N MET A 341 -1.63 -3.01 -3.32
CA MET A 341 -0.67 -4.09 -3.54
C MET A 341 -1.01 -5.35 -2.73
N VAL A 342 -1.32 -5.18 -1.42
CA VAL A 342 -1.58 -6.34 -0.53
C VAL A 342 -2.85 -7.09 -0.92
N MET A 343 -3.88 -6.37 -1.37
CA MET A 343 -5.12 -6.99 -1.83
C MET A 343 -5.00 -7.59 -3.23
N TYR A 344 -4.21 -6.96 -4.10
CA TYR A 344 -4.01 -7.43 -5.48
C TYR A 344 -3.17 -8.72 -5.55
N ALA A 345 -2.07 -8.78 -4.78
CA ALA A 345 -1.13 -9.89 -4.87
C ALA A 345 -1.74 -11.29 -4.60
N PRO A 346 -2.59 -11.51 -3.55
CA PRO A 346 -3.25 -12.79 -3.37
C PRO A 346 -4.22 -13.15 -4.51
N ILE A 347 -4.94 -12.15 -5.07
CA ILE A 347 -5.87 -12.37 -6.17
C ILE A 347 -5.09 -12.85 -7.40
N MET A 348 -3.97 -12.19 -7.71
CA MET A 348 -3.08 -12.58 -8.81
C MET A 348 -2.45 -13.95 -8.59
N ALA A 349 -1.96 -14.23 -7.39
CA ALA A 349 -1.35 -15.53 -7.07
C ALA A 349 -2.36 -16.69 -7.23
N ILE A 350 -3.55 -16.55 -6.65
CA ILE A 350 -4.62 -17.57 -6.73
C ILE A 350 -5.09 -17.74 -8.18
N GLY A 351 -5.39 -16.63 -8.87
CA GLY A 351 -5.82 -16.66 -10.26
C GLY A 351 -4.75 -17.22 -11.20
N GLY A 352 -3.47 -16.88 -10.98
CA GLY A 352 -2.34 -17.42 -11.73
C GLY A 352 -2.18 -18.93 -11.52
N ILE A 353 -2.27 -19.42 -10.29
CA ILE A 353 -2.22 -20.85 -9.98
C ILE A 353 -3.36 -21.59 -10.69
N PHE A 354 -4.58 -21.03 -10.64
CA PHE A 354 -5.74 -21.62 -11.33
C PHE A 354 -5.51 -21.73 -12.84
N LYS A 355 -4.98 -20.68 -13.49
CA LYS A 355 -4.66 -20.69 -14.93
C LYS A 355 -3.61 -21.72 -15.27
N VAL A 356 -2.53 -21.82 -14.47
CA VAL A 356 -1.46 -22.81 -14.66
C VAL A 356 -1.97 -24.25 -14.57
N LEU A 357 -2.81 -24.56 -13.59
CA LEU A 357 -3.40 -25.90 -13.45
C LEU A 357 -4.28 -26.29 -14.63
N HIS A 358 -4.87 -25.32 -15.34
CA HIS A 358 -5.67 -25.57 -16.54
C HIS A 358 -4.79 -25.65 -17.80
N THR A 359 -3.59 -25.07 -17.80
CA THR A 359 -2.69 -25.13 -18.97
C THR A 359 -1.91 -26.44 -18.98
N ASN A 360 -1.19 -26.76 -17.91
CA ASN A 360 -0.44 -28.03 -17.82
C ASN A 360 -0.14 -28.38 -16.35
N VAL A 361 -0.76 -29.47 -15.86
CA VAL A 361 -0.59 -29.93 -14.47
C VAL A 361 0.82 -30.49 -14.23
N SER A 362 1.41 -31.18 -15.22
CA SER A 362 2.69 -31.87 -15.07
C SER A 362 3.87 -30.94 -14.79
N MET A 363 3.80 -29.68 -15.25
CA MET A 363 4.86 -28.68 -15.04
C MET A 363 4.63 -27.80 -13.79
N SER A 364 3.50 -27.93 -13.10
CA SER A 364 3.16 -27.07 -11.95
C SER A 364 4.15 -27.14 -10.78
N TRP A 365 4.89 -28.26 -10.64
CA TRP A 365 5.94 -28.42 -9.62
C TRP A 365 7.07 -27.37 -9.76
N ILE A 366 7.34 -26.88 -10.99
CA ILE A 366 8.38 -25.86 -11.24
C ILE A 366 8.01 -24.55 -10.55
N ILE A 367 6.71 -24.19 -10.56
CA ILE A 367 6.22 -22.99 -9.86
C ILE A 367 6.35 -23.15 -8.36
N VAL A 368 5.97 -24.34 -7.84
CA VAL A 368 6.12 -24.63 -6.39
C VAL A 368 7.58 -24.50 -5.97
N LEU A 369 8.52 -25.04 -6.76
CA LEU A 369 9.97 -24.90 -6.53
C LEU A 369 10.36 -23.43 -6.53
N GLY A 370 9.90 -22.63 -7.49
CA GLY A 370 10.18 -21.21 -7.58
C GLY A 370 9.70 -20.43 -6.37
N VAL A 371 8.47 -20.67 -5.94
CA VAL A 371 7.90 -20.05 -4.74
C VAL A 371 8.69 -20.43 -3.49
N ILE A 372 9.05 -21.71 -3.32
CA ILE A 372 9.86 -22.19 -2.18
C ILE A 372 11.22 -21.49 -2.17
N LEU A 373 11.91 -21.39 -3.30
CA LEU A 373 13.22 -20.74 -3.39
C LEU A 373 13.14 -19.27 -3.03
N ILE A 374 12.11 -18.56 -3.50
CA ILE A 374 11.88 -17.14 -3.19
C ILE A 374 11.60 -16.96 -1.70
N VAL A 375 10.68 -17.74 -1.14
CA VAL A 375 10.36 -17.70 0.29
C VAL A 375 11.60 -18.01 1.14
N MET A 376 12.43 -18.95 0.72
CA MET A 376 13.70 -19.28 1.40
C MET A 376 14.67 -18.09 1.39
N VAL A 377 14.90 -17.47 0.23
CA VAL A 377 15.81 -16.31 0.12
C VAL A 377 15.30 -15.15 0.97
N VAL A 378 13.99 -14.87 0.91
CA VAL A 378 13.36 -13.83 1.73
C VAL A 378 13.49 -14.14 3.20
N ALA A 379 13.23 -15.37 3.64
CA ALA A 379 13.35 -15.78 5.03
C ALA A 379 14.79 -15.62 5.55
N VAL A 380 15.79 -16.06 4.78
CA VAL A 380 17.22 -15.89 5.13
C VAL A 380 17.56 -14.41 5.27
N LEU A 381 17.13 -13.56 4.32
CA LEU A 381 17.36 -12.13 4.40
C LEU A 381 16.70 -11.50 5.64
N PHE A 382 15.48 -11.90 5.97
CA PHE A 382 14.79 -11.42 7.18
C PHE A 382 15.53 -11.82 8.44
N ILE A 383 15.97 -13.09 8.56
CA ILE A 383 16.71 -13.57 9.72
C ILE A 383 18.01 -12.79 9.90
N VAL A 384 18.72 -12.48 8.82
CA VAL A 384 20.00 -11.75 8.84
C VAL A 384 19.80 -10.24 9.03
N ALA A 385 18.81 -9.63 8.37
CA ALA A 385 18.64 -8.17 8.33
C ALA A 385 17.87 -7.60 9.53
N ILE A 386 16.84 -8.27 10.05
CA ILE A 386 16.01 -7.74 11.14
C ILE A 386 16.81 -7.41 12.41
N PRO A 387 17.71 -8.28 12.94
CA PRO A 387 18.51 -7.94 14.10
C PRO A 387 19.40 -6.72 13.87
N LYS A 388 19.95 -6.59 12.65
CA LYS A 388 20.81 -5.48 12.26
C LYS A 388 20.04 -4.17 12.11
N PHE A 389 18.79 -4.19 11.65
CA PHE A 389 17.93 -3.00 11.64
C PHE A 389 17.68 -2.44 13.03
N LYS A 390 17.47 -3.32 14.02
CA LYS A 390 17.31 -2.91 15.41
C LYS A 390 18.58 -2.26 15.97
N ILE A 391 19.76 -2.83 15.67
CA ILE A 391 21.06 -2.27 16.04
C ILE A 391 21.27 -0.92 15.33
N LEU A 392 20.93 -0.84 14.05
CA LEU A 392 21.04 0.40 13.27
C LEU A 392 20.24 1.55 13.90
N GLN A 393 19.01 1.29 14.38
CA GLN A 393 18.21 2.29 15.05
C GLN A 393 18.91 2.83 16.30
N ASN A 394 19.43 1.94 17.15
CA ASN A 394 20.16 2.37 18.37
C ASN A 394 21.42 3.19 18.03
N LEU A 395 22.11 2.86 16.93
CA LEU A 395 23.28 3.63 16.47
C LEU A 395 22.91 4.99 15.91
N VAL A 396 21.78 5.12 15.22
CA VAL A 396 21.24 6.42 14.78
C VAL A 396 20.88 7.28 15.99
N ASP A 397 20.21 6.70 17.00
CA ASP A 397 19.84 7.43 18.22
C ASP A 397 21.09 7.91 18.97
N ARG A 398 22.13 7.06 19.07
CA ARG A 398 23.43 7.42 19.64
C ARG A 398 24.12 8.56 18.88
N LEU A 399 24.15 8.49 17.54
CA LEU A 399 24.71 9.55 16.71
C LEU A 399 23.95 10.88 16.91
N ASN A 400 22.62 10.83 16.94
CA ASN A 400 21.77 12.00 17.18
C ASN A 400 22.02 12.61 18.57
N LEU A 401 22.21 11.76 19.61
CA LEU A 401 22.55 12.21 20.95
C LEU A 401 23.87 13.00 20.95
N VAL A 402 24.93 12.39 20.41
CA VAL A 402 26.25 13.01 20.33
C VAL A 402 26.19 14.33 19.53
N THR A 403 25.50 14.34 18.39
CA THR A 403 25.32 15.53 17.56
C THR A 403 24.59 16.64 18.34
N ARG A 404 23.52 16.31 19.05
CA ARG A 404 22.76 17.26 19.86
C ARG A 404 23.60 17.87 20.99
N GLU A 405 24.36 17.04 21.71
CA GLU A 405 25.26 17.49 22.78
C GLU A 405 26.30 18.47 22.23
N ILE A 406 26.95 18.13 21.11
CA ILE A 406 27.95 19.00 20.45
C ILE A 406 27.33 20.33 20.01
N LEU A 407 26.17 20.30 19.33
CA LEU A 407 25.53 21.53 18.82
C LEU A 407 25.03 22.42 19.97
N THR A 408 24.49 21.83 21.03
CA THR A 408 24.02 22.58 22.21
C THR A 408 25.18 23.13 23.02
N GLY A 409 26.25 22.35 23.16
CA GLY A 409 27.45 22.69 23.92
C GLY A 409 28.53 23.41 23.13
N LEU A 410 28.31 23.80 21.88
CA LEU A 410 29.34 24.39 21.00
C LEU A 410 30.12 25.57 21.61
N PRO A 411 29.48 26.54 22.32
CA PRO A 411 30.20 27.59 22.99
C PRO A 411 31.18 27.07 24.07
N VAL A 412 30.79 26.02 24.80
CA VAL A 412 31.59 25.38 25.84
C VAL A 412 32.76 24.63 25.22
N ILE A 413 32.53 23.84 24.17
CA ILE A 413 33.55 23.09 23.45
C ILE A 413 34.64 24.05 22.95
N ARG A 414 34.23 25.20 22.38
CA ARG A 414 35.16 26.25 21.89
C ARG A 414 35.92 26.97 23.02
N ALA A 415 35.22 27.24 24.14
CA ALA A 415 35.81 27.88 25.30
C ALA A 415 36.91 27.04 25.95
N PHE A 416 36.74 25.70 25.92
CA PHE A 416 37.69 24.75 26.48
C PHE A 416 38.65 24.11 25.45
N SER A 417 38.53 24.46 24.15
CA SER A 417 39.38 23.98 23.05
C SER A 417 39.39 22.44 22.96
N THR A 418 38.22 21.83 23.12
CA THR A 418 38.01 20.35 23.11
C THR A 418 37.42 19.84 21.79
N GLU A 419 37.50 20.62 20.71
CA GLU A 419 36.91 20.28 19.41
C GLU A 419 37.38 18.92 18.90
N LYS A 420 38.70 18.64 19.00
CA LYS A 420 39.25 17.35 18.53
C LYS A 420 38.70 16.15 19.28
N HIS A 421 38.47 16.27 20.59
CA HIS A 421 37.86 15.22 21.39
C HIS A 421 36.41 14.91 20.93
N GLU A 422 35.62 15.94 20.67
CA GLU A 422 34.26 15.78 20.21
C GLU A 422 34.18 15.27 18.76
N GLU A 423 35.11 15.68 17.89
CA GLU A 423 35.25 15.11 16.54
C GLU A 423 35.54 13.60 16.59
N GLU A 424 36.47 13.15 17.45
CA GLU A 424 36.79 11.74 17.63
C GLU A 424 35.60 10.95 18.18
N ARG A 425 34.84 11.53 19.11
CA ARG A 425 33.62 10.97 19.68
C ARG A 425 32.53 10.79 18.64
N PHE A 426 32.32 11.82 17.80
CA PHE A 426 31.37 11.78 16.68
C PHE A 426 31.83 10.76 15.64
N ASP A 427 33.09 10.76 15.23
CA ASP A 427 33.63 9.86 14.22
C ASP A 427 33.48 8.38 14.63
N LYS A 428 33.69 8.06 15.91
CA LYS A 428 33.45 6.71 16.45
C LYS A 428 31.98 6.29 16.28
N ALA A 429 31.06 7.15 16.67
CA ALA A 429 29.62 6.86 16.53
C ALA A 429 29.21 6.73 15.04
N ASN A 430 29.77 7.58 14.19
CA ASN A 430 29.54 7.58 12.74
C ASN A 430 30.11 6.32 12.07
N ARG A 431 31.30 5.87 12.45
CA ARG A 431 31.89 4.62 11.91
C ARG A 431 31.10 3.38 12.31
N ASP A 432 30.62 3.31 13.54
CA ASP A 432 29.79 2.19 14.02
C ASP A 432 28.46 2.12 13.22
N LEU A 433 27.83 3.27 13.00
CA LEU A 433 26.64 3.41 12.16
C LEU A 433 26.92 3.02 10.72
N THR A 434 27.98 3.56 10.13
CA THR A 434 28.36 3.30 8.72
C THR A 434 28.64 1.83 8.49
N ARG A 435 29.40 1.16 9.39
CA ARG A 435 29.71 -0.28 9.26
C ARG A 435 28.44 -1.13 9.27
N THR A 436 27.53 -0.85 10.19
CA THR A 436 26.26 -1.59 10.29
C THR A 436 25.36 -1.31 9.09
N ASN A 437 25.25 -0.07 8.65
CA ASN A 437 24.47 0.33 7.48
C ASN A 437 25.01 -0.30 6.20
N LEU A 438 26.33 -0.34 6.03
CA LEU A 438 26.99 -0.97 4.89
C LEU A 438 26.68 -2.49 4.83
N PHE A 439 26.68 -3.16 5.98
CA PHE A 439 26.31 -4.57 6.05
C PHE A 439 24.86 -4.80 5.61
N VAL A 440 23.93 -4.01 6.16
CA VAL A 440 22.50 -4.10 5.81
C VAL A 440 22.27 -3.81 4.33
N ASN A 441 22.90 -2.75 3.81
CA ASN A 441 22.74 -2.38 2.39
C ASN A 441 23.34 -3.46 1.46
N ARG A 442 24.48 -4.03 1.79
CA ARG A 442 25.07 -5.16 1.01
C ARG A 442 24.15 -6.37 1.00
N ALA A 443 23.57 -6.75 2.15
CA ALA A 443 22.60 -7.84 2.22
C ALA A 443 21.35 -7.56 1.38
N MET A 444 20.83 -6.34 1.45
CA MET A 444 19.65 -5.93 0.65
C MET A 444 19.95 -5.84 -0.85
N THR A 445 21.13 -5.35 -1.23
CA THR A 445 21.54 -5.27 -2.64
C THR A 445 21.66 -6.64 -3.28
N PHE A 446 22.03 -7.66 -2.51
CA PHE A 446 22.13 -9.05 -2.98
C PHE A 446 20.77 -9.66 -3.34
N MET A 447 19.68 -9.12 -2.80
CA MET A 447 18.33 -9.66 -3.01
C MET A 447 17.92 -9.65 -4.49
N MET A 448 18.06 -8.52 -5.19
CA MET A 448 17.60 -8.41 -6.59
C MET A 448 18.36 -9.33 -7.56
N PRO A 449 19.71 -9.41 -7.54
CA PRO A 449 20.44 -10.38 -8.37
C PRO A 449 20.04 -11.84 -8.07
N MET A 450 19.84 -12.18 -6.79
CA MET A 450 19.42 -13.54 -6.44
C MET A 450 18.02 -13.87 -6.96
N MET A 451 17.09 -12.91 -6.87
CA MET A 451 15.75 -13.04 -7.44
C MET A 451 15.80 -13.21 -8.95
N MET A 452 16.63 -12.41 -9.65
CA MET A 452 16.82 -12.57 -11.10
C MET A 452 17.42 -13.93 -11.46
N LEU A 453 18.38 -14.43 -10.67
CA LEU A 453 18.94 -15.76 -10.87
C LEU A 453 17.86 -16.86 -10.73
N ILE A 454 17.01 -16.77 -9.70
CA ILE A 454 15.90 -17.70 -9.50
C ILE A 454 14.92 -17.62 -10.68
N MET A 455 14.48 -16.41 -11.05
CA MET A 455 13.52 -16.20 -12.14
C MET A 455 14.05 -16.75 -13.48
N ASN A 456 15.29 -16.43 -13.84
CA ASN A 456 15.91 -16.93 -15.08
C ASN A 456 16.14 -18.45 -15.00
N GLY A 457 16.57 -18.98 -13.85
CA GLY A 457 16.72 -20.42 -13.63
C GLY A 457 15.41 -21.19 -13.81
N ILE A 458 14.31 -20.64 -13.26
CA ILE A 458 12.96 -21.21 -13.42
C ILE A 458 12.54 -21.12 -14.89
N THR A 459 12.79 -20.00 -15.57
CA THR A 459 12.48 -19.86 -16.99
C THR A 459 13.22 -20.90 -17.84
N ILE A 460 14.51 -21.11 -17.57
CA ILE A 460 15.29 -22.15 -18.27
C ILE A 460 14.71 -23.54 -17.99
N LEU A 461 14.30 -23.81 -16.75
CA LEU A 461 13.70 -25.09 -16.38
C LEU A 461 12.35 -25.32 -17.06
N ILE A 462 11.52 -24.26 -17.20
CA ILE A 462 10.25 -24.31 -17.94
C ILE A 462 10.52 -24.56 -19.42
N VAL A 463 11.48 -23.86 -20.03
CA VAL A 463 11.85 -24.06 -21.44
C VAL A 463 12.37 -25.47 -21.65
N TRP A 464 13.26 -25.96 -20.78
CA TRP A 464 13.79 -27.32 -20.86
C TRP A 464 12.67 -28.38 -20.77
N SER A 465 11.82 -28.31 -19.75
CA SER A 465 10.72 -29.27 -19.56
C SER A 465 9.64 -29.12 -20.66
N GLY A 466 9.31 -27.86 -21.01
CA GLY A 466 8.33 -27.55 -22.05
C GLY A 466 8.78 -27.97 -23.45
N ALA A 467 10.07 -27.86 -23.78
CA ALA A 467 10.58 -28.31 -25.04
C ALA A 467 10.43 -29.85 -25.22
N HIS A 468 10.63 -30.62 -24.15
CA HIS A 468 10.32 -32.07 -24.17
C HIS A 468 8.81 -32.30 -24.35
N GLY A 469 7.96 -31.56 -23.60
CA GLY A 469 6.51 -31.66 -23.76
C GLY A 469 6.01 -31.28 -25.17
N VAL A 470 6.68 -30.31 -25.83
CA VAL A 470 6.37 -29.94 -27.22
C VAL A 470 6.86 -31.03 -28.17
N SER A 471 8.06 -31.59 -27.95
CA SER A 471 8.58 -32.69 -28.75
C SER A 471 7.72 -33.95 -28.66
N ASP A 472 7.18 -34.23 -27.48
CA ASP A 472 6.31 -35.37 -27.21
C ASP A 472 4.83 -35.08 -27.58
N GLY A 473 4.55 -33.92 -28.16
CA GLY A 473 3.20 -33.54 -28.61
C GLY A 473 2.21 -33.25 -27.44
N GLN A 474 2.67 -33.13 -26.21
CA GLN A 474 1.83 -32.93 -25.03
C GLN A 474 1.48 -31.47 -24.76
N MET A 475 2.10 -30.53 -25.45
CA MET A 475 1.99 -29.09 -25.25
C MET A 475 2.33 -28.34 -26.53
N GLN A 476 1.71 -27.15 -26.70
CA GLN A 476 2.06 -26.25 -27.79
C GLN A 476 3.09 -25.19 -27.34
N VAL A 477 3.80 -24.57 -28.27
CA VAL A 477 4.82 -23.54 -27.96
C VAL A 477 4.20 -22.31 -27.31
N GLY A 478 3.02 -21.89 -27.75
CA GLY A 478 2.31 -20.76 -27.14
C GLY A 478 1.91 -21.02 -25.69
N ASP A 479 1.54 -22.26 -25.37
CA ASP A 479 1.18 -22.66 -23.98
C ASP A 479 2.41 -22.59 -23.08
N MET A 480 3.59 -23.00 -23.55
CA MET A 480 4.85 -22.83 -22.83
C MET A 480 5.16 -21.35 -22.59
N MET A 481 4.91 -20.48 -23.58
CA MET A 481 5.09 -19.03 -23.42
C MET A 481 4.11 -18.43 -22.41
N ALA A 482 2.84 -18.85 -22.43
CA ALA A 482 1.84 -18.43 -21.44
C ALA A 482 2.22 -18.93 -20.03
N PHE A 483 2.70 -20.17 -19.91
CA PHE A 483 3.16 -20.75 -18.65
C PHE A 483 4.31 -19.95 -18.02
N ILE A 484 5.29 -19.52 -18.84
CA ILE A 484 6.37 -18.63 -18.38
C ILE A 484 5.79 -17.32 -17.82
N GLN A 485 4.84 -16.68 -18.53
CA GLN A 485 4.25 -15.42 -18.11
C GLN A 485 3.43 -15.58 -16.82
N TYR A 486 2.62 -16.63 -16.69
CA TYR A 486 1.90 -16.94 -15.45
C TYR A 486 2.86 -17.17 -14.28
N THR A 487 3.92 -17.93 -14.49
CA THR A 487 4.94 -18.17 -13.46
C THR A 487 5.57 -16.88 -12.98
N MET A 488 5.92 -15.99 -13.92
CA MET A 488 6.46 -14.65 -13.58
C MET A 488 5.47 -13.81 -12.79
N GLN A 489 4.18 -13.81 -13.16
CA GLN A 489 3.14 -13.08 -12.43
C GLN A 489 2.94 -13.61 -11.01
N ILE A 490 2.93 -14.94 -10.83
CA ILE A 490 2.84 -15.59 -9.52
C ILE A 490 4.04 -15.20 -8.65
N ILE A 491 5.26 -15.33 -9.17
CA ILE A 491 6.50 -14.97 -8.48
C ILE A 491 6.50 -13.50 -8.06
N MET A 492 6.12 -12.59 -8.95
CA MET A 492 6.02 -11.15 -8.66
C MET A 492 4.97 -10.85 -7.58
N SER A 493 3.87 -11.59 -7.55
CA SER A 493 2.85 -11.46 -6.50
C SER A 493 3.39 -11.83 -5.13
N PHE A 494 4.16 -12.92 -5.02
CA PHE A 494 4.84 -13.28 -3.77
C PHE A 494 5.88 -12.24 -3.35
N LEU A 495 6.65 -11.69 -4.28
CA LEU A 495 7.60 -10.61 -4.00
C LEU A 495 6.92 -9.35 -3.46
N MET A 496 5.76 -8.97 -4.02
CA MET A 496 4.98 -7.83 -3.51
C MET A 496 4.56 -8.04 -2.05
N ILE A 497 4.10 -9.24 -1.69
CA ILE A 497 3.73 -9.58 -0.30
C ILE A 497 4.95 -9.48 0.62
N CYS A 498 6.10 -9.98 0.20
CA CYS A 498 7.34 -9.92 0.97
C CYS A 498 7.82 -8.48 1.19
N MET A 499 7.78 -7.60 0.18
CA MET A 499 8.19 -6.20 0.32
C MET A 499 7.37 -5.43 1.35
N ILE A 500 6.07 -5.69 1.41
CA ILE A 500 5.18 -5.03 2.35
C ILE A 500 5.47 -5.42 3.80
N SER A 501 5.91 -6.67 4.03
CA SER A 501 6.26 -7.16 5.35
C SER A 501 7.36 -6.33 6.04
N ILE A 502 8.21 -5.62 5.28
CA ILE A 502 9.23 -4.70 5.80
C ILE A 502 8.61 -3.39 6.30
N MET A 503 7.59 -2.88 5.64
CA MET A 503 6.98 -1.58 5.99
C MET A 503 5.91 -1.71 7.09
N LEU A 504 5.31 -2.87 7.21
CA LEU A 504 4.22 -3.16 8.14
C LEU A 504 4.55 -2.85 9.62
N PRO A 505 5.72 -3.24 10.17
CA PRO A 505 6.09 -2.93 11.55
C PRO A 505 6.20 -1.44 11.83
N ARG A 506 6.76 -0.66 10.89
CA ARG A 506 6.90 0.80 11.06
C ARG A 506 5.55 1.50 11.18
N ALA A 507 4.63 1.18 10.30
CA ALA A 507 3.30 1.74 10.33
C ALA A 507 2.47 1.23 11.52
N ALA A 508 2.73 0.02 12.01
CA ALA A 508 2.10 -0.48 13.24
C ALA A 508 2.52 0.34 14.45
N VAL A 509 3.82 0.65 14.60
CA VAL A 509 4.33 1.52 15.65
C VAL A 509 3.75 2.93 15.53
N ALA A 510 3.69 3.50 14.33
CA ALA A 510 3.06 4.81 14.10
C ALA A 510 1.57 4.80 14.50
N ALA A 511 0.83 3.75 14.15
CA ALA A 511 -0.57 3.58 14.54
C ALA A 511 -0.75 3.44 16.05
N ASP A 512 0.14 2.74 16.74
CA ASP A 512 0.11 2.61 18.20
C ASP A 512 0.37 3.96 18.88
N ARG A 513 1.32 4.76 18.39
CA ARG A 513 1.61 6.10 18.91
C ARG A 513 0.45 7.08 18.71
N VAL A 514 -0.21 7.04 17.58
CA VAL A 514 -1.39 7.85 17.30
C VAL A 514 -2.58 7.41 18.18
N ASP A 515 -2.79 6.11 18.31
CA ASP A 515 -3.85 5.54 19.14
C ASP A 515 -3.64 5.87 20.62
N GLU A 516 -2.39 5.93 21.13
CA GLU A 516 -2.07 6.36 22.49
C GLU A 516 -2.60 7.77 22.78
N ILE A 517 -2.45 8.71 21.81
CA ILE A 517 -3.04 10.06 21.95
C ILE A 517 -4.56 9.98 21.95
N LEU A 518 -5.16 9.26 21.00
CA LEU A 518 -6.61 9.21 20.84
C LEU A 518 -7.32 8.52 22.00
N THR A 519 -6.66 7.57 22.66
CA THR A 519 -7.21 6.82 23.79
C THR A 519 -6.79 7.37 25.14
N SER A 520 -5.87 8.36 25.19
CA SER A 520 -5.44 8.98 26.43
C SER A 520 -6.65 9.66 27.08
N ARG A 521 -6.80 9.46 28.39
CA ARG A 521 -7.82 10.18 29.19
C ARG A 521 -7.23 11.52 29.58
N THR A 522 -7.99 12.58 29.42
CA THR A 522 -7.62 13.91 29.90
C THR A 522 -7.83 13.94 31.42
N ALA A 523 -6.84 14.41 32.15
CA ALA A 523 -6.93 14.46 33.63
C ALA A 523 -8.02 15.40 34.10
N ILE A 524 -8.27 16.50 33.38
CA ILE A 524 -9.24 17.50 33.70
C ILE A 524 -10.35 17.49 32.67
N GLU A 525 -11.55 17.14 33.07
CA GLU A 525 -12.75 17.15 32.26
C GLU A 525 -13.79 18.13 32.85
N ASP A 526 -14.59 18.71 31.95
CA ASP A 526 -15.72 19.54 32.39
C ASP A 526 -16.80 18.67 33.06
N PRO A 527 -17.49 19.19 34.08
CA PRO A 527 -18.60 18.47 34.68
C PRO A 527 -19.75 18.29 33.68
N LYS A 528 -20.49 17.17 33.80
CA LYS A 528 -21.61 16.87 32.89
C LYS A 528 -22.70 17.93 32.89
N THR A 529 -22.89 18.60 34.02
CA THR A 529 -23.82 19.70 34.22
C THR A 529 -23.06 20.84 34.90
N PRO A 530 -22.40 21.72 34.09
CA PRO A 530 -21.67 22.85 34.69
C PRO A 530 -22.58 23.83 35.42
N GLU A 531 -22.13 24.33 36.55
CA GLU A 531 -22.76 25.43 37.23
C GLU A 531 -22.48 26.74 36.48
N LYS A 532 -23.48 27.58 36.29
CA LYS A 532 -23.33 28.91 35.71
C LYS A 532 -22.86 29.90 36.73
N LEU A 533 -21.91 30.75 36.41
CA LEU A 533 -21.54 31.90 37.21
C LEU A 533 -22.69 32.90 37.21
N GLU A 534 -22.88 33.61 38.31
CA GLU A 534 -23.92 34.64 38.42
C GLU A 534 -23.54 35.89 37.62
N GLU A 535 -24.54 36.64 37.12
CA GLU A 535 -24.27 37.89 36.37
C GLU A 535 -23.63 38.96 37.26
N SER A 536 -23.90 38.94 38.59
CA SER A 536 -23.37 39.86 39.56
C SER A 536 -21.96 39.55 40.08
N ARG A 537 -21.23 38.65 39.37
CA ARG A 537 -19.88 38.19 39.74
C ARG A 537 -18.89 39.33 39.97
N LYS A 538 -18.09 39.24 41.03
CA LYS A 538 -17.10 40.25 41.43
C LYS A 538 -15.67 39.81 41.18
N GLY A 539 -15.42 38.49 41.04
CA GLY A 539 -14.11 37.91 40.82
C GLY A 539 -13.36 37.60 42.13
N GLU A 540 -14.05 37.33 43.23
CA GLU A 540 -13.39 36.88 44.48
C GLU A 540 -12.79 35.48 44.27
N VAL A 541 -11.48 35.32 44.53
CA VAL A 541 -10.77 34.03 44.48
C VAL A 541 -10.39 33.61 45.89
N LYS A 542 -10.91 32.45 46.35
CA LYS A 542 -10.58 31.91 47.66
C LYS A 542 -9.91 30.55 47.56
N PHE A 543 -8.78 30.39 48.23
CA PHE A 543 -8.13 29.10 48.51
C PHE A 543 -8.53 28.66 49.90
N ASP A 544 -8.98 27.41 50.05
CA ASP A 544 -9.47 26.82 51.27
C ASP A 544 -8.80 25.48 51.53
N HIS A 545 -7.80 25.46 52.41
CA HIS A 545 -6.98 24.31 52.77
C HIS A 545 -6.41 23.55 51.57
N VAL A 546 -5.83 24.28 50.58
CA VAL A 546 -5.37 23.72 49.31
C VAL A 546 -3.99 23.08 49.45
N SER A 547 -3.90 21.80 49.17
CA SER A 547 -2.65 21.07 48.93
C SER A 547 -2.57 20.62 47.49
N PHE A 548 -1.35 20.58 46.94
CA PHE A 548 -1.16 20.16 45.52
C PHE A 548 0.13 19.39 45.30
N ARG A 549 0.01 18.29 44.52
CA ARG A 549 1.09 17.44 44.03
C ARG A 549 1.02 17.31 42.55
N TYR A 550 2.18 17.45 41.85
CA TYR A 550 2.23 17.18 40.44
C TYR A 550 2.02 15.69 40.14
N PRO A 551 1.37 15.32 39.00
CA PRO A 551 1.19 13.95 38.60
C PRO A 551 2.54 13.19 38.51
N GLY A 552 2.69 12.11 39.29
CA GLY A 552 3.91 11.29 39.34
C GLY A 552 4.98 11.77 40.30
N ALA A 553 4.76 12.89 41.06
CA ALA A 553 5.65 13.30 42.14
C ALA A 553 5.33 12.54 43.45
N GLU A 554 6.32 12.40 44.32
CA GLU A 554 6.16 11.70 45.59
C GLU A 554 5.69 12.65 46.73
N GLU A 555 6.06 13.94 46.64
CA GLU A 555 5.79 14.96 47.67
C GLU A 555 4.88 16.08 47.16
N ASP A 556 4.16 16.70 48.04
CA ASP A 556 3.34 17.88 47.75
C ASP A 556 4.24 19.09 47.53
N VAL A 557 3.85 19.96 46.59
CA VAL A 557 4.51 21.24 46.30
C VAL A 557 3.86 22.39 47.06
N LEU A 558 2.58 22.25 47.38
CA LEU A 558 1.82 23.21 48.20
C LEU A 558 1.14 22.45 49.33
N HIS A 559 1.19 23.03 50.52
CA HIS A 559 0.68 22.42 51.75
C HIS A 559 -0.27 23.41 52.46
N ASP A 560 -1.54 23.04 52.60
CA ASP A 560 -2.56 23.71 53.39
C ASP A 560 -2.66 25.23 53.15
N ILE A 561 -2.71 25.66 51.90
CA ILE A 561 -2.77 27.04 51.47
C ILE A 561 -4.18 27.58 51.66
N SER A 562 -4.35 28.64 52.48
CA SER A 562 -5.63 29.29 52.71
C SER A 562 -5.50 30.82 52.66
N PHE A 563 -6.19 31.47 51.72
CA PHE A 563 -6.29 32.92 51.60
C PHE A 563 -7.48 33.32 50.72
N THR A 564 -7.82 34.63 50.73
CA THR A 564 -8.85 35.20 49.86
C THR A 564 -8.29 36.42 49.14
N ALA A 565 -8.31 36.42 47.81
CA ALA A 565 -8.04 37.60 46.99
C ALA A 565 -9.37 38.27 46.62
N LYS A 566 -9.52 39.55 46.96
CA LYS A 566 -10.78 40.29 46.90
C LYS A 566 -10.82 41.24 45.69
N PRO A 567 -12.00 41.50 45.13
CA PRO A 567 -12.19 42.51 44.08
C PRO A 567 -11.70 43.89 44.53
N GLY A 568 -11.13 44.62 43.60
CA GLY A 568 -10.55 45.95 43.84
C GLY A 568 -9.24 45.95 44.66
N GLN A 569 -8.66 44.76 44.93
CA GLN A 569 -7.43 44.62 45.68
C GLN A 569 -6.35 43.89 44.87
N THR A 570 -5.10 44.28 45.15
CA THR A 570 -3.91 43.57 44.63
C THR A 570 -3.43 42.60 45.72
N THR A 571 -3.48 41.29 45.41
CA THR A 571 -2.86 40.22 46.20
C THR A 571 -1.52 39.86 45.58
N ALA A 572 -0.45 40.14 46.27
CA ALA A 572 0.91 39.82 45.84
C ALA A 572 1.40 38.50 46.47
N ILE A 573 2.12 37.72 45.71
CA ILE A 573 2.74 36.45 46.13
C ILE A 573 4.25 36.56 45.99
N ILE A 574 4.98 36.42 47.09
CA ILE A 574 6.45 36.47 47.12
C ILE A 574 7.02 35.26 47.84
N GLY A 575 8.29 34.93 47.60
CA GLY A 575 8.96 33.81 48.24
C GLY A 575 10.23 33.40 47.50
N SER A 576 10.99 32.49 48.04
CA SER A 576 12.21 31.94 47.45
C SER A 576 11.94 31.24 46.10
N THR A 577 13.02 31.03 45.29
CA THR A 577 12.90 30.22 44.05
C THR A 577 12.56 28.80 44.43
N GLY A 578 11.54 28.23 43.79
CA GLY A 578 11.05 26.87 44.11
C GLY A 578 9.97 26.80 45.19
N SER A 579 9.58 27.92 45.86
CA SER A 579 8.58 27.92 46.92
C SER A 579 7.13 27.63 46.49
N GLY A 580 6.87 27.36 45.19
CA GLY A 580 5.51 26.99 44.73
C GLY A 580 4.66 28.15 44.15
N LYS A 581 5.21 29.39 44.01
CA LYS A 581 4.46 30.58 43.54
C LYS A 581 3.73 30.36 42.19
N SER A 582 4.43 29.99 41.14
CA SER A 582 3.82 29.74 39.82
C SER A 582 2.89 28.53 39.85
N THR A 583 3.17 27.53 40.70
CA THR A 583 2.28 26.38 40.91
C THR A 583 0.94 26.87 41.45
N MET A 584 0.96 27.71 42.46
CA MET A 584 -0.26 28.22 43.13
C MET A 584 -1.17 28.96 42.13
N ILE A 585 -0.62 29.89 41.35
CA ILE A 585 -1.44 30.65 40.39
C ILE A 585 -1.90 29.82 39.18
N ASN A 586 -1.20 28.73 38.82
CA ASN A 586 -1.61 27.81 37.78
C ASN A 586 -2.81 26.94 38.14
N LEU A 587 -3.14 26.85 39.43
CA LEU A 587 -4.35 26.17 39.92
C LEU A 587 -5.61 27.01 39.67
N ILE A 588 -5.52 28.36 39.62
CA ILE A 588 -6.68 29.25 39.44
C ILE A 588 -7.34 29.04 38.06
N PRO A 589 -6.60 29.02 36.89
CA PRO A 589 -7.18 28.71 35.58
C PRO A 589 -7.48 27.22 35.39
N ARG A 590 -7.35 26.42 36.48
CA ARG A 590 -7.55 24.98 36.47
C ARG A 590 -6.69 24.30 35.41
N PHE A 591 -5.37 24.63 35.39
CA PHE A 591 -4.39 23.87 34.59
C PHE A 591 -4.05 22.53 35.23
N TYR A 592 -4.26 22.44 36.55
CA TYR A 592 -4.22 21.26 37.38
C TYR A 592 -5.36 21.33 38.39
N ASP A 593 -5.92 20.20 38.81
CA ASP A 593 -6.85 20.11 39.92
C ASP A 593 -6.07 19.95 41.24
N VAL A 594 -6.56 20.52 42.33
CA VAL A 594 -5.98 20.41 43.65
C VAL A 594 -6.02 18.98 44.16
N THR A 595 -5.03 18.59 44.98
CA THR A 595 -4.99 17.25 45.58
C THR A 595 -5.92 17.19 46.78
N GLU A 596 -5.90 18.26 47.62
CA GLU A 596 -6.78 18.43 48.78
C GLU A 596 -7.28 19.88 48.83
N GLY A 597 -8.39 20.11 49.48
CA GLY A 597 -9.00 21.42 49.61
C GLY A 597 -9.82 21.85 48.40
N THR A 598 -10.16 23.15 48.36
CA THR A 598 -10.96 23.73 47.26
C THR A 598 -10.48 25.13 46.89
N ILE A 599 -10.63 25.44 45.62
CA ILE A 599 -10.47 26.82 45.10
C ILE A 599 -11.84 27.26 44.60
N THR A 600 -12.30 28.43 45.04
CA THR A 600 -13.60 28.96 44.62
C THR A 600 -13.43 30.29 43.88
N LEU A 601 -14.29 30.53 42.90
CA LEU A 601 -14.49 31.81 42.25
C LEU A 601 -15.91 32.30 42.59
N ASP A 602 -16.01 33.46 43.25
CA ASP A 602 -17.28 33.99 43.76
C ASP A 602 -18.10 32.95 44.55
N GLY A 603 -17.41 32.16 45.39
CA GLY A 603 -17.99 31.15 46.28
C GLY A 603 -18.29 29.79 45.60
N LYS A 604 -18.11 29.66 44.30
CA LYS A 604 -18.32 28.39 43.57
C LYS A 604 -16.99 27.66 43.34
N ASP A 605 -16.95 26.35 43.60
CA ASP A 605 -15.77 25.53 43.31
C ASP A 605 -15.46 25.52 41.80
N ILE A 606 -14.24 25.87 41.44
CA ILE A 606 -13.79 25.92 40.03
C ILE A 606 -13.94 24.59 39.31
N ARG A 607 -14.07 23.47 40.01
CA ARG A 607 -14.29 22.12 39.45
C ARG A 607 -15.74 21.91 39.00
N THR A 608 -16.70 22.69 39.55
CA THR A 608 -18.11 22.61 39.17
C THR A 608 -18.47 23.51 37.99
N ILE A 609 -17.59 24.44 37.62
CA ILE A 609 -17.73 25.37 36.49
C ILE A 609 -17.08 24.77 35.23
N SER A 610 -17.59 25.12 34.04
CA SER A 610 -16.88 24.72 32.80
C SER A 610 -15.54 25.46 32.70
N GLN A 611 -14.52 24.80 32.16
CA GLN A 611 -13.19 25.41 31.97
C GLN A 611 -13.28 26.67 31.11
N HIS A 612 -14.24 26.71 30.16
CA HIS A 612 -14.49 27.87 29.32
C HIS A 612 -14.98 29.05 30.13
N ASP A 613 -16.07 28.88 30.89
CA ASP A 613 -16.67 29.95 31.69
C ASP A 613 -15.72 30.44 32.79
N LEU A 614 -14.98 29.54 33.44
CA LEU A 614 -13.93 29.89 34.40
C LEU A 614 -12.85 30.79 33.75
N ARG A 615 -12.29 30.31 32.60
CA ARG A 615 -11.19 31.03 31.92
C ARG A 615 -11.62 32.32 31.26
N ASP A 616 -12.91 32.47 30.95
CA ASP A 616 -13.44 33.73 30.43
C ASP A 616 -13.32 34.88 31.46
N GLU A 617 -13.42 34.56 32.73
CA GLU A 617 -13.27 35.54 33.80
C GLU A 617 -11.82 35.87 34.17
N LEU A 618 -10.84 35.16 33.58
CA LEU A 618 -9.43 35.26 33.92
C LEU A 618 -8.61 35.93 32.80
N GLY A 619 -7.78 36.88 33.15
CA GLY A 619 -6.73 37.44 32.30
C GLY A 619 -5.38 36.95 32.82
N TYR A 620 -4.79 35.96 32.13
CA TYR A 620 -3.56 35.33 32.58
C TYR A 620 -2.36 35.78 31.74
N VAL A 621 -1.32 36.28 32.45
CA VAL A 621 -0.04 36.67 31.82
C VAL A 621 1.07 35.77 32.38
N PRO A 622 1.59 34.85 31.57
CA PRO A 622 2.64 33.92 32.00
C PRO A 622 4.00 34.60 32.18
N GLN A 623 4.88 34.00 32.96
CA GLN A 623 6.23 34.48 33.24
C GLN A 623 7.03 34.76 31.95
N LYS A 624 6.92 33.87 30.95
CA LYS A 624 7.46 34.09 29.62
C LYS A 624 6.37 34.50 28.65
N GLY A 625 6.39 35.75 28.20
CA GLY A 625 5.44 36.25 27.22
C GLY A 625 5.48 35.41 25.92
N VAL A 626 4.35 34.77 25.58
CA VAL A 626 4.19 33.98 24.38
C VAL A 626 3.36 34.77 23.36
N LEU A 627 3.97 35.04 22.18
CA LEU A 627 3.27 35.67 21.08
C LEU A 627 3.08 34.70 19.94
N PHE A 628 1.94 34.81 19.25
CA PHE A 628 1.59 34.02 18.08
C PHE A 628 2.04 34.72 16.80
N SER A 629 2.34 33.95 15.76
CA SER A 629 2.59 34.50 14.42
C SER A 629 1.36 35.26 13.92
N GLY A 630 1.56 36.46 13.42
CA GLY A 630 0.50 37.33 12.95
C GLY A 630 0.93 38.80 13.05
N THR A 631 0.03 39.66 13.51
CA THR A 631 0.30 41.10 13.73
C THR A 631 0.31 41.41 15.22
N ILE A 632 0.76 42.62 15.58
CA ILE A 632 0.63 43.12 16.93
C ILE A 632 -0.85 43.19 17.33
N GLU A 633 -1.69 43.73 16.45
CA GLU A 633 -3.17 43.77 16.64
C GLU A 633 -3.72 42.36 16.95
N SER A 634 -3.45 41.35 16.08
CA SER A 634 -3.97 39.99 16.29
C SER A 634 -3.48 39.36 17.60
N ASN A 635 -2.33 39.78 18.12
CA ASN A 635 -1.83 39.34 19.42
C ASN A 635 -2.49 40.02 20.59
N ILE A 636 -2.81 41.34 20.52
CA ILE A 636 -3.53 42.04 21.57
C ILE A 636 -4.99 41.58 21.63
N LEU A 637 -5.66 41.56 20.46
CA LEU A 637 -7.06 41.12 20.35
C LEU A 637 -7.25 39.60 20.50
N TYR A 638 -6.19 38.83 20.68
CA TYR A 638 -6.31 37.38 20.92
C TYR A 638 -7.15 37.06 22.17
N GLY A 639 -7.12 37.95 23.18
CA GLY A 639 -7.96 37.83 24.40
C GLY A 639 -9.42 38.26 24.19
N ASN A 640 -9.69 39.06 23.15
CA ASN A 640 -11.01 39.57 22.81
C ASN A 640 -11.08 39.78 21.28
N PRO A 641 -11.38 38.72 20.50
CA PRO A 641 -11.41 38.80 19.04
C PRO A 641 -12.41 39.81 18.47
N ASP A 642 -13.46 40.12 19.19
CA ASP A 642 -14.52 41.09 18.81
C ASP A 642 -14.25 42.51 19.31
N GLY A 643 -13.09 42.72 19.97
CA GLY A 643 -12.71 44.03 20.52
C GLY A 643 -12.50 45.09 19.45
N SER A 644 -12.92 46.31 19.76
CA SER A 644 -12.75 47.48 18.88
C SER A 644 -11.30 47.96 18.81
N GLU A 645 -10.93 48.69 17.73
CA GLU A 645 -9.63 49.33 17.61
C GLU A 645 -9.31 50.30 18.77
N ALA A 646 -10.34 50.96 19.31
CA ALA A 646 -10.20 51.85 20.48
C ALA A 646 -9.79 51.06 21.73
N GLU A 647 -10.45 49.90 22.00
CA GLU A 647 -10.12 49.03 23.14
C GLU A 647 -8.73 48.44 23.02
N MET A 648 -8.33 48.09 21.80
CA MET A 648 -6.97 47.60 21.51
C MET A 648 -5.91 48.67 21.83
N LYS A 649 -6.14 49.91 21.38
CA LYS A 649 -5.22 51.03 21.64
C LYS A 649 -5.15 51.39 23.13
N GLU A 650 -6.28 51.43 23.81
CA GLU A 650 -6.36 51.61 25.26
C GLU A 650 -5.55 50.53 25.98
N ALA A 651 -5.74 49.26 25.64
CA ALA A 651 -4.98 48.16 26.24
C ALA A 651 -3.47 48.26 25.99
N ALA A 652 -3.06 48.72 24.80
CA ALA A 652 -1.66 48.94 24.46
C ALA A 652 -1.08 50.13 25.26
N GLU A 653 -1.85 51.18 25.46
CA GLU A 653 -1.45 52.37 26.25
C GLU A 653 -1.25 52.02 27.72
N ILE A 654 -2.21 51.32 28.34
CA ILE A 654 -2.10 50.87 29.72
C ILE A 654 -0.87 49.96 29.91
N ALA A 655 -0.64 49.06 28.95
CA ALA A 655 0.52 48.17 28.92
C ALA A 655 1.85 48.86 28.57
N GLN A 656 1.85 50.18 28.39
CA GLN A 656 3.01 50.98 27.96
C GLN A 656 3.65 50.48 26.68
N ALA A 657 2.81 49.95 25.78
CA ALA A 657 3.27 49.36 24.50
C ALA A 657 3.21 50.31 23.32
N THR A 658 2.45 51.43 23.44
CA THR A 658 2.15 52.38 22.35
C THR A 658 3.42 52.94 21.72
N GLU A 659 4.40 53.36 22.53
CA GLU A 659 5.65 53.97 22.06
C GLU A 659 6.39 53.10 21.05
N PHE A 660 6.73 51.86 21.40
CA PHE A 660 7.44 50.94 20.48
C PHE A 660 6.55 50.44 19.34
N ILE A 661 5.24 50.44 19.47
CA ILE A 661 4.32 50.09 18.39
C ILE A 661 4.32 51.22 17.33
N GLU A 662 4.18 52.46 17.77
CA GLU A 662 4.17 53.62 16.88
C GLU A 662 5.52 53.87 16.13
N GLU A 663 6.64 53.46 16.71
CA GLU A 663 7.96 53.46 16.07
C GLU A 663 8.06 52.46 14.93
N LYS A 664 7.22 51.43 14.91
CA LYS A 664 7.24 50.41 13.82
C LYS A 664 6.58 50.95 12.54
N HIS A 665 7.15 50.67 11.37
CA HIS A 665 6.64 51.14 10.09
C HIS A 665 5.17 50.84 9.82
N LYS A 666 4.67 49.69 10.26
CA LYS A 666 3.26 49.27 10.10
C LYS A 666 2.44 49.33 11.41
N LYS A 667 2.99 50.00 12.44
CA LYS A 667 2.31 50.13 13.72
C LYS A 667 1.66 48.82 14.21
N TYR A 668 0.38 48.79 14.49
CA TYR A 668 -0.36 47.64 14.96
C TYR A 668 -0.42 46.47 13.93
N GLU A 669 -0.31 46.78 12.64
CA GLU A 669 -0.19 45.73 11.58
C GLU A 669 1.23 45.15 11.41
N SER A 670 2.16 45.59 12.26
CA SER A 670 3.54 45.07 12.18
C SER A 670 3.60 43.58 12.47
N PRO A 671 4.32 42.79 11.65
CA PRO A 671 4.34 41.34 11.79
C PRO A 671 5.07 40.90 13.06
N ILE A 672 4.50 39.93 13.73
CA ILE A 672 5.11 39.14 14.82
C ILE A 672 5.52 37.78 14.29
N ALA A 673 6.82 37.46 14.38
CA ALA A 673 7.32 36.13 14.02
C ALA A 673 6.92 35.08 15.07
N GLN A 674 7.07 33.82 14.72
CA GLN A 674 6.75 32.68 15.59
C GLN A 674 7.49 32.82 16.95
N GLY A 675 6.73 32.76 18.05
CA GLY A 675 7.23 32.93 19.40
C GLY A 675 7.76 34.35 19.69
N GLY A 676 7.47 35.34 18.83
CA GLY A 676 7.88 36.71 19.00
C GLY A 676 9.40 36.93 18.86
N SER A 677 10.10 36.13 18.06
CA SER A 677 11.58 36.18 17.91
C SER A 677 12.08 37.54 17.39
N ASN A 678 11.23 38.38 16.82
CA ASN A 678 11.53 39.68 16.26
C ASN A 678 11.19 40.86 17.20
N VAL A 679 10.87 40.60 18.47
CA VAL A 679 10.61 41.59 19.50
C VAL A 679 11.40 41.27 20.78
N SER A 680 11.77 42.31 21.57
CA SER A 680 12.53 42.12 22.79
C SER A 680 11.70 41.47 23.90
N GLY A 681 12.37 40.96 24.95
CA GLY A 681 11.69 40.34 26.10
C GLY A 681 10.66 41.26 26.77
N GLY A 682 11.03 42.51 27.02
CA GLY A 682 10.13 43.52 27.59
C GLY A 682 8.97 43.88 26.65
N GLN A 683 9.18 43.94 25.33
CA GLN A 683 8.12 44.15 24.34
C GLN A 683 7.13 42.97 24.32
N LYS A 684 7.65 41.71 24.37
CA LYS A 684 6.78 40.52 24.49
C LYS A 684 5.88 40.58 25.73
N GLN A 685 6.48 40.97 26.83
CA GLN A 685 5.78 41.05 28.10
C GLN A 685 4.67 42.11 28.05
N ARG A 686 4.99 43.33 27.57
CA ARG A 686 3.99 44.41 27.39
C ARG A 686 2.85 43.99 26.44
N LEU A 687 3.12 43.33 25.34
CA LEU A 687 2.08 42.81 24.45
C LEU A 687 1.23 41.69 25.11
N SER A 688 1.83 40.84 25.94
CA SER A 688 1.10 39.84 26.71
C SER A 688 0.21 40.46 27.80
N ILE A 689 0.66 41.54 28.44
CA ILE A 689 -0.12 42.35 29.39
C ILE A 689 -1.27 43.05 28.65
N ALA A 690 -0.99 43.72 27.50
CA ALA A 690 -2.05 44.33 26.67
C ALA A 690 -3.14 43.31 26.26
N ARG A 691 -2.78 42.07 25.93
CA ARG A 691 -3.72 40.99 25.63
C ARG A 691 -4.65 40.70 26.79
N ALA A 692 -4.12 40.63 28.02
CA ALA A 692 -4.91 40.37 29.22
C ALA A 692 -5.85 41.54 29.54
N ILE A 693 -5.38 42.78 29.33
CA ILE A 693 -6.16 44.00 29.54
C ILE A 693 -7.30 44.12 28.53
N ALA A 694 -7.02 43.82 27.21
CA ALA A 694 -8.03 43.87 26.15
C ALA A 694 -9.20 42.90 26.40
N LYS A 695 -8.96 41.81 27.15
CA LYS A 695 -10.00 40.84 27.54
C LYS A 695 -11.00 41.37 28.55
N LYS A 696 -10.61 42.39 29.40
CA LYS A 696 -11.43 42.96 30.47
C LYS A 696 -11.96 41.91 31.46
N PRO A 697 -11.13 41.03 32.01
CA PRO A 697 -11.55 39.93 32.89
C PRO A 697 -11.88 40.48 34.30
N LYS A 698 -12.54 39.65 35.12
CA LYS A 698 -12.77 39.96 36.56
C LYS A 698 -11.57 39.66 37.44
N VAL A 699 -10.68 38.77 37.01
CA VAL A 699 -9.46 38.39 37.73
C VAL A 699 -8.25 38.49 36.81
N TYR A 700 -7.29 39.31 37.15
CA TYR A 700 -6.00 39.42 36.49
C TYR A 700 -4.96 38.60 37.25
N ILE A 701 -4.17 37.79 36.55
CA ILE A 701 -3.10 36.97 37.09
C ILE A 701 -1.81 37.29 36.34
N PHE A 702 -0.81 37.80 37.05
CA PHE A 702 0.50 38.14 36.50
C PHE A 702 1.59 37.25 37.13
N ASP A 703 2.18 36.36 36.35
CA ASP A 703 3.28 35.50 36.79
C ASP A 703 4.62 36.17 36.49
N ASP A 704 5.23 36.87 37.49
CA ASP A 704 6.52 37.53 37.37
C ASP A 704 6.63 38.44 36.12
N SER A 705 5.50 39.02 35.71
CA SER A 705 5.36 39.64 34.37
C SER A 705 6.02 41.00 34.26
N PHE A 706 6.43 41.60 35.38
CA PHE A 706 7.05 42.92 35.44
C PHE A 706 8.57 42.87 35.53
N SER A 707 9.16 41.71 35.81
CA SER A 707 10.62 41.57 36.04
C SER A 707 11.49 41.90 34.80
N ALA A 708 10.91 41.75 33.60
CA ALA A 708 11.58 42.05 32.31
C ALA A 708 11.48 43.53 31.91
N LEU A 709 10.79 44.38 32.71
CA LEU A 709 10.60 45.81 32.41
C LEU A 709 11.67 46.64 33.12
N ASP A 710 11.99 47.79 32.53
CA ASP A 710 12.74 48.82 33.24
C ASP A 710 11.89 49.48 34.32
N TYR A 711 12.55 50.07 35.33
CA TYR A 711 11.89 50.59 36.51
C TYR A 711 10.83 51.68 36.19
N LYS A 712 11.12 52.61 35.24
CA LYS A 712 10.18 53.65 34.85
C LYS A 712 8.92 53.08 34.18
N THR A 713 9.09 52.18 33.24
CA THR A 713 7.98 51.50 32.57
C THR A 713 7.12 50.65 33.54
N ASP A 714 7.77 49.92 34.48
CA ASP A 714 7.07 49.12 35.50
C ASP A 714 6.19 49.99 36.40
N VAL A 715 6.70 51.09 36.94
CA VAL A 715 5.95 52.01 37.82
C VAL A 715 4.76 52.61 37.05
N THR A 716 4.98 53.13 35.84
CA THR A 716 3.92 53.77 35.02
C THR A 716 2.85 52.78 34.65
N LEU A 717 3.22 51.56 34.24
CA LEU A 717 2.27 50.50 33.89
C LEU A 717 1.42 50.10 35.06
N ARG A 718 2.01 49.92 36.24
CA ARG A 718 1.26 49.52 37.46
C ARG A 718 0.32 50.62 37.91
N ALA A 719 0.67 51.89 37.82
CA ALA A 719 -0.21 53.01 38.12
C ALA A 719 -1.43 53.01 37.18
N ALA A 720 -1.20 52.88 35.85
CA ALA A 720 -2.28 52.79 34.85
C ALA A 720 -3.15 51.53 35.02
N LEU A 721 -2.54 50.39 35.39
CA LEU A 721 -3.24 49.15 35.64
C LEU A 721 -4.15 49.28 36.86
N LYS A 722 -3.69 49.88 37.97
CA LYS A 722 -4.46 50.10 39.20
C LYS A 722 -5.70 50.93 38.93
N GLU A 723 -5.60 51.97 38.12
CA GLU A 723 -6.74 52.78 37.71
C GLU A 723 -7.81 51.97 36.95
N LYS A 724 -7.36 51.07 36.04
CA LYS A 724 -8.25 50.27 35.17
C LYS A 724 -8.86 49.06 35.88
N THR A 725 -8.24 48.57 36.95
CA THR A 725 -8.62 47.31 37.65
C THR A 725 -9.32 47.52 38.97
N GLN A 726 -9.89 48.71 39.23
CA GLN A 726 -10.56 49.09 40.49
C GLN A 726 -11.71 48.15 40.89
N ASP A 727 -12.37 47.53 39.89
CA ASP A 727 -13.49 46.59 40.11
C ASP A 727 -13.07 45.12 39.91
N SER A 728 -11.76 44.84 39.71
CA SER A 728 -11.23 43.51 39.39
C SER A 728 -10.29 43.01 40.50
N THR A 729 -10.16 41.72 40.65
CA THR A 729 -9.14 41.09 41.51
C THR A 729 -7.81 41.02 40.75
N VAL A 730 -6.74 41.54 41.38
CA VAL A 730 -5.39 41.46 40.78
C VAL A 730 -4.50 40.56 41.63
N ILE A 731 -3.92 39.51 41.01
CA ILE A 731 -3.00 38.56 41.67
C ILE A 731 -1.66 38.69 40.95
N ILE A 732 -0.61 39.06 41.69
CA ILE A 732 0.73 39.30 41.15
C ILE A 732 1.73 38.36 41.83
N VAL A 733 2.39 37.51 41.09
CA VAL A 733 3.62 36.87 41.56
C VAL A 733 4.79 37.80 41.26
N ALA A 734 5.58 38.12 42.26
CA ALA A 734 6.74 38.96 42.08
C ALA A 734 7.98 38.37 42.76
N GLN A 735 9.14 38.77 42.23
CA GLN A 735 10.45 38.48 42.83
C GLN A 735 11.05 39.74 43.47
N ARG A 736 10.56 40.94 43.08
CA ARG A 736 11.03 42.23 43.57
C ARG A 736 10.08 42.82 44.60
N ILE A 737 10.62 43.23 45.74
CA ILE A 737 9.85 43.95 46.79
C ILE A 737 9.23 45.23 46.24
N SER A 738 9.99 46.02 45.42
CA SER A 738 9.50 47.26 44.81
C SER A 738 8.21 47.09 43.98
N THR A 739 7.95 45.89 43.46
CA THR A 739 6.74 45.60 42.70
C THR A 739 5.47 45.46 43.59
N ILE A 740 5.65 45.09 44.88
CA ILE A 740 4.56 44.68 45.73
C ILE A 740 4.39 45.58 46.97
N LEU A 741 5.20 46.63 47.09
CA LEU A 741 5.18 47.56 48.27
C LEU A 741 3.79 48.09 48.59
N HIS A 742 2.98 48.37 47.57
CA HIS A 742 1.63 48.95 47.68
C HIS A 742 0.50 47.96 47.53
N ALA A 743 0.80 46.64 47.58
CA ALA A 743 -0.21 45.61 47.53
C ALA A 743 -1.06 45.63 48.86
N GLU A 744 -2.36 45.54 48.69
CA GLU A 744 -3.28 45.48 49.82
C GLU A 744 -3.12 44.19 50.66
N GLN A 745 -2.65 43.11 50.00
CA GLN A 745 -2.33 41.83 50.64
C GLN A 745 -1.06 41.26 50.03
N ILE A 746 -0.10 40.84 50.81
CA ILE A 746 1.10 40.13 50.43
C ILE A 746 1.10 38.75 51.08
N ILE A 747 1.26 37.69 50.29
CA ILE A 747 1.37 36.30 50.73
C ILE A 747 2.84 35.89 50.57
N VAL A 748 3.45 35.51 51.68
CA VAL A 748 4.84 35.01 51.69
C VAL A 748 4.82 33.52 51.68
N LEU A 749 5.34 32.92 50.58
CA LEU A 749 5.49 31.47 50.44
C LEU A 749 6.91 31.03 50.80
N ASP A 750 7.01 30.07 51.68
CA ASP A 750 8.27 29.41 52.01
C ASP A 750 8.04 27.90 52.06
N ASP A 751 8.82 27.15 51.28
CA ASP A 751 8.77 25.69 51.16
C ASP A 751 7.33 25.14 51.01
N GLY A 752 6.55 25.73 50.08
CA GLY A 752 5.17 25.30 49.81
C GLY A 752 4.14 25.69 50.84
N LYS A 753 4.47 26.46 51.86
CA LYS A 753 3.58 26.89 52.94
C LYS A 753 3.50 28.42 52.99
N ILE A 754 2.40 28.93 53.57
CA ILE A 754 2.27 30.34 53.82
C ILE A 754 3.04 30.66 55.10
N ALA A 755 4.15 31.42 54.99
CA ALA A 755 4.94 31.90 56.09
C ALA A 755 4.33 33.17 56.77
N GLY A 756 3.59 33.98 55.97
CA GLY A 756 2.91 35.18 56.48
C GLY A 756 1.94 35.78 55.46
N ILE A 757 0.90 36.43 55.93
CA ILE A 757 -0.06 37.21 55.13
C ILE A 757 -0.21 38.58 55.79
N GLY A 758 -0.10 39.66 55.02
CA GLY A 758 -0.29 41.03 55.52
C GLY A 758 0.15 42.09 54.54
N THR A 759 0.19 43.35 54.97
CA THR A 759 0.77 44.43 54.20
C THR A 759 2.30 44.42 54.34
N HIS A 760 2.99 45.17 53.51
CA HIS A 760 4.47 45.32 53.54
C HIS A 760 4.96 45.63 54.95
N LYS A 761 4.35 46.63 55.62
CA LYS A 761 4.74 47.10 56.97
C LYS A 761 4.47 46.04 58.04
N GLU A 762 3.36 45.30 57.94
CA GLU A 762 3.01 44.25 58.89
C GLU A 762 4.01 43.08 58.77
N LEU A 763 4.29 42.67 57.57
CA LEU A 763 5.20 41.52 57.29
C LEU A 763 6.65 41.81 57.61
N LEU A 764 7.12 43.06 57.47
CA LEU A 764 8.45 43.46 57.98
C LEU A 764 8.62 43.25 59.48
N LYS A 765 7.53 43.33 60.23
CA LYS A 765 7.55 43.18 61.71
C LYS A 765 7.24 41.77 62.18
N SER A 766 6.46 40.98 61.39
CA SER A 766 5.86 39.74 61.85
C SER A 766 6.37 38.49 61.11
N CYS A 767 7.08 38.63 59.95
CA CYS A 767 7.49 37.51 59.14
C CYS A 767 8.99 37.52 58.80
N ASP A 768 9.75 36.63 59.46
CA ASP A 768 11.22 36.54 59.26
C ASP A 768 11.60 36.26 57.84
N ALA A 769 10.87 35.37 57.13
CA ALA A 769 11.08 35.05 55.72
C ALA A 769 10.91 36.29 54.81
N TYR A 770 9.91 37.13 55.07
CA TYR A 770 9.71 38.39 54.36
C TYR A 770 10.82 39.38 54.63
N TYR A 771 11.21 39.54 55.93
CA TYR A 771 12.30 40.42 56.30
C TYR A 771 13.62 40.04 55.60
N GLN A 772 13.95 38.75 55.53
CA GLN A 772 15.16 38.27 54.79
C GLN A 772 15.09 38.60 53.31
N ILE A 773 13.95 38.47 52.66
CA ILE A 773 13.78 38.85 51.26
C ILE A 773 13.91 40.36 51.11
N ALA A 774 13.28 41.14 51.98
CA ALA A 774 13.31 42.59 51.91
C ALA A 774 14.73 43.15 52.20
N SER A 775 15.45 42.60 53.18
CA SER A 775 16.79 43.01 53.53
C SER A 775 17.84 42.68 52.43
N SER A 776 17.55 41.69 51.61
CA SER A 776 18.42 41.37 50.46
C SER A 776 18.22 42.33 49.27
N GLN A 777 17.15 43.14 49.23
CA GLN A 777 16.76 43.96 48.09
C GLN A 777 16.70 45.48 48.40
N LEU A 778 16.39 45.84 49.66
CA LEU A 778 16.30 47.23 50.11
C LEU A 778 17.52 47.60 50.90
N SER A 779 17.90 48.90 50.82
CA SER A 779 18.95 49.42 51.67
C SER A 779 18.55 49.54 53.16
N GLU A 780 19.51 49.53 54.05
CA GLU A 780 19.21 49.66 55.46
C GLU A 780 18.43 50.96 55.82
N ALA A 781 18.66 52.04 55.07
CA ALA A 781 17.94 53.30 55.20
C ALA A 781 16.48 53.20 54.76
N GLU A 782 16.16 52.46 53.66
CA GLU A 782 14.79 52.20 53.21
C GLU A 782 14.05 51.29 54.19
N LEU A 783 14.70 50.23 54.66
CA LEU A 783 14.10 49.32 55.67
C LEU A 783 13.81 50.05 56.95
N ALA A 784 14.75 50.91 57.46
CA ALA A 784 14.54 51.67 58.64
C ALA A 784 13.42 52.70 58.47
N ARG A 785 13.26 53.30 57.31
CA ARG A 785 12.19 54.23 56.99
C ARG A 785 10.83 53.54 57.05
N ASP A 786 10.73 52.34 56.38
CA ASP A 786 9.45 51.56 56.29
C ASP A 786 9.04 50.99 57.64
N LEU A 787 10.02 50.66 58.49
CA LEU A 787 9.74 50.23 59.90
C LEU A 787 9.29 51.33 60.84
N ASN A 788 9.82 52.61 60.63
CA ASN A 788 9.67 53.70 61.56
C ASN A 788 8.49 54.68 61.24
N ASN A 789 8.02 54.75 60.00
CA ASN A 789 6.90 55.58 59.56
C ASN A 789 5.58 55.02 60.03
N GLU A 790 5.16 55.36 61.29
CA GLU A 790 3.82 55.04 61.85
C GLU A 790 2.70 55.96 61.35
N ASN A 791 3.06 57.10 60.66
CA ASN A 791 2.10 58.08 60.21
C ASN A 791 2.46 58.65 58.83
N ASP A 792 1.98 58.09 57.75
CA ASP A 792 1.66 58.86 56.54
C ASP A 792 0.81 58.02 55.60
N GLY A 793 -0.44 57.97 55.86
CA GLY A 793 -1.48 57.57 54.94
C GLY A 793 -2.15 58.75 54.21
N LYS A 794 -1.33 59.77 53.83
CA LYS A 794 -1.74 60.86 52.94
C LYS A 794 -0.48 61.62 52.47
N GLU A 795 -0.16 61.48 51.20
CA GLU A 795 0.73 62.27 50.37
C GLU A 795 1.81 61.41 49.68
N GLU A 796 1.42 60.83 48.56
CA GLU A 796 2.09 60.95 47.32
C GLU A 796 1.38 60.03 46.32
N ALA A 797 0.49 60.63 45.50
CA ALA A 797 -0.19 60.05 44.31
C ALA A 797 0.73 60.08 43.16
#